data_dd6754cf50dc6aa3046804c4bc7b01bd
#
_entry.id   dd6754cf50dc6aa3046804c4bc7b01bd
#
_cell.length_a   1.000
_cell.length_b   1.000
_cell.length_c   1.000
_cell.angle_alpha   90.00
_cell.angle_beta   90.00
_cell.angle_gamma   90.00
#
_symmetry.space_group_name_H-M   'P 1'
#
loop_
_entity.id
_entity.type
_entity.pdbx_description
1 polymer ?
#
loop_
_entity_poly.entity_id
_entity_poly.type
_entity_poly.pdbx_seq_one_letter_code
_entity_poly.pdbx_strand_id
1 'polypeptide(L)'
;MKLMVLDGNSLVNRAFFGIKLLTTKDGRYTNAIYGFQNILLNLLAAHKPDAVAIAWDERAPTFRHTAYDGYKATRHGMPEELAQQMPVLKELLTDLGFVQVSKAGWEADDILGTLAAACEAAGGTTLLATGDRDSLQLVDDATTVLLATNKETIPMDPAAIREKYGIEPPQLIDVKSLMGDASDNIPGVPGIGEKTALALISKFGSLQGVYDNIDDKAVKPGQRAKLTANRDKADLSYMLGTIRKDAPIETDPAAYLRQPGDPAAAAQLLAALEMHKLVDRWGLNGGAAPAPSENAAPLETVEPSPLPLLLEGRFYAARNADGDWYLVQGQDVYLPDTDRLAAILDSGAELWAFDAKPLYRLALEHGGIGSALRFDGKLAAYLLNPSASGYEVHSLAAEYGVHAAFACEAAPDAGVLAGLCDTLAAALDESGQRKLLNEMELPLARVLADMERIGFAIDADGIRAFGDSLRSELDGILHNIYTEVGYEFNVNSPKQLGEALFDKLGLPPRKKNARGYSTDAETLESLRPYSPVIDEILKYRTYAKLLSTYVDGLLNAEAADGRVHSTFIQTEARTGRISSTEPNLQNIPIRTELGSRLRSYFVAGAGETLVDADYSQIELRILAHITGDEHMQQAFLNGADIHRSTAAKIYHIPESEVTPQLRSASKAINFGIMYGKGAYSLSKDLGIPVKEADTFLKTYLDTFPKVDGYMKDCIAHAKDKGYVETLFGRRRALPELASSNFQVRASGERMARNTPIQGTAADIIKLAMVHVWQRLRDEKLQARLLLQVHDELIVEAPEEEIDEVKRILKEEMENVVHYSVPLTTEVGVGKTWLEAH
;
A
#
# COMPACT_ATOMS: atom_id res chain seq x y z
N MET A 1 -19.53 -20.44 27.66
CA MET A 1 -18.42 -19.50 27.41
C MET A 1 -17.77 -19.87 26.09
N LYS A 2 -17.46 -18.88 25.25
CA LYS A 2 -16.80 -19.08 23.96
C LYS A 2 -15.33 -18.66 24.10
N LEU A 3 -14.41 -19.62 24.10
CA LEU A 3 -12.97 -19.41 24.17
C LEU A 3 -12.39 -19.36 22.75
N MET A 4 -11.56 -18.38 22.46
CA MET A 4 -10.73 -18.35 21.25
C MET A 4 -9.28 -18.59 21.64
N VAL A 5 -8.63 -19.58 21.01
CA VAL A 5 -7.21 -19.86 21.21
C VAL A 5 -6.48 -19.63 19.90
N LEU A 6 -5.51 -18.73 19.93
CA LEU A 6 -4.69 -18.41 18.77
C LEU A 6 -3.35 -19.15 18.83
N ASP A 7 -2.97 -19.78 17.73
CA ASP A 7 -1.61 -20.23 17.49
C ASP A 7 -0.76 -19.01 17.10
N GLY A 8 -0.06 -18.44 18.08
CA GLY A 8 0.70 -17.22 17.91
C GLY A 8 1.82 -17.37 16.87
N ASN A 9 2.53 -18.51 16.89
CA ASN A 9 3.66 -18.76 15.97
C ASN A 9 3.18 -18.91 14.53
N SER A 10 2.12 -19.68 14.31
CA SER A 10 1.55 -19.88 12.99
C SER A 10 1.03 -18.55 12.39
N LEU A 11 0.26 -17.79 13.20
CA LEU A 11 -0.33 -16.53 12.73
C LEU A 11 0.70 -15.43 12.51
N VAL A 12 1.75 -15.30 13.34
CA VAL A 12 2.80 -14.30 13.15
C VAL A 12 3.67 -14.61 11.93
N ASN A 13 4.02 -15.88 11.70
CA ASN A 13 4.72 -16.30 10.49
C ASN A 13 3.90 -15.97 9.25
N ARG A 14 2.60 -16.26 9.30
CA ARG A 14 1.68 -15.92 8.22
C ARG A 14 1.63 -14.41 7.95
N ALA A 15 1.52 -13.60 8.99
CA ALA A 15 1.54 -12.15 8.89
C ALA A 15 2.85 -11.66 8.25
N PHE A 16 3.98 -12.20 8.69
CA PHE A 16 5.31 -11.84 8.18
C PHE A 16 5.49 -12.15 6.70
N PHE A 17 5.13 -13.36 6.25
CA PHE A 17 5.26 -13.75 4.84
C PHE A 17 4.11 -13.26 3.96
N GLY A 18 2.97 -12.90 4.54
CA GLY A 18 1.81 -12.40 3.82
C GLY A 18 1.87 -10.92 3.47
N ILE A 19 2.67 -10.15 4.19
CA ILE A 19 2.83 -8.71 4.03
C ILE A 19 4.26 -8.40 3.64
N LYS A 20 4.46 -7.51 2.66
CA LYS A 20 5.80 -7.02 2.30
C LYS A 20 6.47 -6.46 3.55
N LEU A 21 7.80 -6.57 3.62
CA LEU A 21 8.55 -5.97 4.73
C LEU A 21 8.20 -4.49 4.87
N LEU A 22 7.72 -4.13 6.04
CA LEU A 22 7.45 -2.77 6.48
C LEU A 22 8.48 -2.42 7.55
N THR A 23 8.94 -1.19 7.52
CA THR A 23 9.86 -0.65 8.52
C THR A 23 9.42 0.73 8.94
N THR A 24 9.69 1.08 10.18
CA THR A 24 9.62 2.45 10.68
C THR A 24 10.74 3.30 10.07
N LYS A 25 10.69 4.62 10.23
CA LYS A 25 11.75 5.54 9.79
C LYS A 25 13.13 5.26 10.39
N ASP A 26 13.18 4.71 11.60
CA ASP A 26 14.40 4.28 12.29
C ASP A 26 14.82 2.85 11.96
N GLY A 27 14.15 2.19 11.00
CA GLY A 27 14.54 0.89 10.44
C GLY A 27 14.04 -0.34 11.18
N ARG A 28 13.17 -0.20 12.19
CA ARG A 28 12.56 -1.35 12.89
C ARG A 28 11.54 -2.05 11.99
N TYR A 29 11.61 -3.38 11.90
CA TYR A 29 10.65 -4.17 11.14
C TYR A 29 9.30 -4.23 11.85
N THR A 30 8.20 -4.09 11.09
CA THR A 30 6.86 -3.93 11.66
C THR A 30 5.77 -4.75 10.97
N ASN A 31 6.06 -5.37 9.82
CA ASN A 31 5.07 -6.08 9.00
C ASN A 31 4.39 -7.26 9.71
N ALA A 32 5.13 -8.01 10.54
CA ALA A 32 4.55 -9.13 11.29
C ALA A 32 3.60 -8.65 12.39
N ILE A 33 3.99 -7.61 13.13
CA ILE A 33 3.16 -7.00 14.17
C ILE A 33 1.88 -6.45 13.52
N TYR A 34 2.01 -5.64 12.46
CA TYR A 34 0.89 -5.08 11.74
C TYR A 34 -0.09 -6.14 11.23
N GLY A 35 0.45 -7.18 10.60
CA GLY A 35 -0.37 -8.28 10.07
C GLY A 35 -1.06 -9.08 11.16
N PHE A 36 -0.36 -9.40 12.26
CA PHE A 36 -0.93 -10.13 13.39
C PHE A 36 -2.07 -9.35 14.04
N GLN A 37 -1.88 -8.04 14.29
CA GLN A 37 -2.92 -7.18 14.88
C GLN A 37 -4.16 -7.10 13.98
N ASN A 38 -3.98 -7.02 12.66
CA ASN A 38 -5.11 -7.04 11.73
C ASN A 38 -5.86 -8.38 11.74
N ILE A 39 -5.14 -9.51 11.80
CA ILE A 39 -5.76 -10.83 11.92
C ILE A 39 -6.56 -10.92 13.21
N LEU A 40 -5.96 -10.53 14.33
CA LEU A 40 -6.61 -10.58 15.66
C LEU A 40 -7.87 -9.71 15.70
N LEU A 41 -7.79 -8.45 15.26
CA LEU A 41 -8.94 -7.54 15.21
C LEU A 41 -10.10 -8.09 14.36
N ASN A 42 -9.77 -8.68 13.21
CA ASN A 42 -10.79 -9.27 12.34
C ASN A 42 -11.45 -10.51 12.97
N LEU A 43 -10.67 -11.36 13.64
CA LEU A 43 -11.20 -12.51 14.37
C LEU A 43 -12.11 -12.10 15.53
N LEU A 44 -11.70 -11.10 16.31
CA LEU A 44 -12.51 -10.57 17.42
C LEU A 44 -13.82 -9.96 16.92
N ALA A 45 -13.78 -9.18 15.85
CA ALA A 45 -14.97 -8.56 15.26
C ALA A 45 -15.96 -9.60 14.71
N ALA A 46 -15.46 -10.63 14.01
CA ALA A 46 -16.27 -11.64 13.38
C ALA A 46 -16.90 -12.63 14.38
N HIS A 47 -16.17 -13.02 15.42
CA HIS A 47 -16.56 -14.13 16.28
C HIS A 47 -16.98 -13.74 17.69
N LYS A 48 -16.59 -12.56 18.17
CA LYS A 48 -16.92 -12.01 19.50
C LYS A 48 -16.75 -13.05 20.63
N PRO A 49 -15.52 -13.58 20.86
CA PRO A 49 -15.27 -14.54 21.93
C PRO A 49 -15.37 -13.88 23.29
N ASP A 50 -15.76 -14.67 24.32
CA ASP A 50 -15.77 -14.21 25.72
C ASP A 50 -14.36 -14.13 26.30
N ALA A 51 -13.48 -15.07 25.92
CA ALA A 51 -12.09 -15.16 26.38
C ALA A 51 -11.15 -15.46 25.22
N VAL A 52 -9.90 -15.02 25.33
CA VAL A 52 -8.87 -15.20 24.31
C VAL A 52 -7.54 -15.63 24.93
N ALA A 53 -6.99 -16.75 24.49
CA ALA A 53 -5.65 -17.23 24.81
C ALA A 53 -4.76 -17.15 23.58
N ILE A 54 -3.50 -16.77 23.74
CA ILE A 54 -2.50 -16.75 22.65
C ILE A 54 -1.39 -17.73 23.04
N ALA A 55 -1.33 -18.86 22.32
CA ALA A 55 -0.36 -19.91 22.54
C ALA A 55 0.94 -19.67 21.78
N TRP A 56 2.08 -19.90 22.44
CA TRP A 56 3.41 -19.75 21.88
C TRP A 56 4.27 -21.00 22.06
N ASP A 57 5.05 -21.36 21.03
CA ASP A 57 6.13 -22.32 21.17
C ASP A 57 7.28 -21.73 21.98
N GLU A 58 7.93 -22.58 22.78
CA GLU A 58 9.19 -22.27 23.43
C GLU A 58 10.37 -22.91 22.69
N ARG A 59 11.58 -22.35 22.91
CA ARG A 59 12.79 -22.90 22.28
C ARG A 59 13.26 -24.23 22.88
N ALA A 60 12.64 -24.69 23.97
CA ALA A 60 12.99 -25.97 24.61
C ALA A 60 12.62 -27.16 23.73
N PRO A 61 13.45 -28.21 23.66
CA PRO A 61 13.08 -29.46 22.99
C PRO A 61 11.80 -30.04 23.58
N THR A 62 10.92 -30.53 22.72
CA THR A 62 9.64 -31.18 23.13
C THR A 62 9.82 -32.68 23.24
N PHE A 63 8.84 -33.38 23.80
CA PHE A 63 8.82 -34.85 23.87
C PHE A 63 8.95 -35.49 22.47
N ARG A 64 8.51 -34.80 21.40
CA ARG A 64 8.67 -35.27 20.00
C ARG A 64 10.12 -35.28 19.56
N HIS A 65 10.89 -34.27 19.94
CA HIS A 65 12.34 -34.24 19.68
C HIS A 65 13.11 -35.34 20.42
N THR A 66 12.64 -35.66 21.63
CA THR A 66 13.23 -36.78 22.40
C THR A 66 12.90 -38.13 21.78
N ALA A 67 11.74 -38.29 21.18
CA ALA A 67 11.29 -39.53 20.56
C ALA A 67 11.89 -39.75 19.15
N TYR A 68 12.21 -38.68 18.42
CA TYR A 68 12.71 -38.76 17.06
C TYR A 68 13.64 -37.58 16.73
N ASP A 69 14.95 -37.84 16.63
CA ASP A 69 15.99 -36.84 16.36
C ASP A 69 15.76 -36.09 15.02
N GLY A 70 15.08 -36.70 14.07
CA GLY A 70 14.73 -36.09 12.79
C GLY A 70 13.57 -35.11 12.83
N TYR A 71 12.82 -35.03 13.95
CA TYR A 71 11.63 -34.18 14.03
C TYR A 71 11.97 -32.70 13.83
N LYS A 72 11.32 -32.06 12.86
CA LYS A 72 11.54 -30.65 12.46
C LYS A 72 12.99 -30.28 12.07
N ALA A 73 13.88 -31.27 11.85
CA ALA A 73 15.29 -31.04 11.57
C ALA A 73 15.55 -30.29 10.23
N THR A 74 14.58 -30.27 9.33
CA THR A 74 14.62 -29.57 8.04
C THR A 74 14.11 -28.12 8.10
N ARG A 75 13.57 -27.70 9.25
CA ARG A 75 13.07 -26.31 9.39
C ARG A 75 14.24 -25.33 9.48
N HIS A 76 14.18 -24.28 8.65
CA HIS A 76 15.09 -23.15 8.78
C HIS A 76 14.73 -22.33 10.03
N GLY A 77 15.74 -21.70 10.64
CA GLY A 77 15.50 -20.79 11.77
C GLY A 77 14.60 -19.62 11.42
N MET A 78 14.05 -18.97 12.44
CA MET A 78 13.24 -17.77 12.29
C MET A 78 14.09 -16.67 11.61
N PRO A 79 13.58 -15.98 10.56
CA PRO A 79 14.26 -14.83 9.96
C PRO A 79 14.59 -13.77 11.02
N GLU A 80 15.73 -13.10 10.88
CA GLU A 80 16.15 -12.08 11.84
C GLU A 80 15.13 -10.93 11.94
N GLU A 81 14.57 -10.53 10.81
CA GLU A 81 13.55 -9.49 10.70
C GLU A 81 12.26 -9.84 11.47
N LEU A 82 11.91 -11.12 11.56
CA LEU A 82 10.80 -11.60 12.37
C LEU A 82 11.18 -11.72 13.84
N ALA A 83 12.40 -12.23 14.12
CA ALA A 83 12.88 -12.42 15.48
C ALA A 83 12.91 -11.11 16.29
N GLN A 84 13.22 -9.98 15.63
CA GLN A 84 13.20 -8.64 16.23
C GLN A 84 11.78 -8.19 16.59
N GLN A 85 10.76 -8.60 15.85
CA GLN A 85 9.37 -8.21 16.06
C GLN A 85 8.68 -9.01 17.18
N MET A 86 9.14 -10.23 17.47
CA MET A 86 8.48 -11.12 18.43
C MET A 86 8.38 -10.56 19.86
N PRO A 87 9.44 -10.01 20.48
CA PRO A 87 9.33 -9.42 21.82
C PRO A 87 8.33 -8.26 21.85
N VAL A 88 8.42 -7.38 20.86
CA VAL A 88 7.55 -6.18 20.73
C VAL A 88 6.09 -6.58 20.55
N LEU A 89 5.81 -7.60 19.73
CA LEU A 89 4.46 -8.14 19.57
C LEU A 89 3.90 -8.68 20.88
N LYS A 90 4.71 -9.44 21.63
CA LYS A 90 4.28 -10.02 22.92
C LYS A 90 4.01 -8.94 23.97
N GLU A 91 4.84 -7.90 24.03
CA GLU A 91 4.64 -6.72 24.87
C GLU A 91 3.32 -6.03 24.52
N LEU A 92 3.11 -5.70 23.24
CA LEU A 92 1.86 -5.09 22.77
C LEU A 92 0.61 -5.91 23.12
N LEU A 93 0.67 -7.24 23.00
CA LEU A 93 -0.44 -8.11 23.36
C LEU A 93 -0.73 -8.11 24.87
N THR A 94 0.30 -8.02 25.71
CA THR A 94 0.15 -7.86 27.16
C THR A 94 -0.49 -6.50 27.49
N ASP A 95 -0.02 -5.43 26.88
CA ASP A 95 -0.56 -4.08 27.08
C ASP A 95 -2.01 -3.96 26.60
N LEU A 96 -2.37 -4.70 25.55
CA LEU A 96 -3.76 -4.85 25.09
C LEU A 96 -4.61 -5.76 25.99
N GLY A 97 -4.05 -6.34 27.05
CA GLY A 97 -4.74 -7.18 28.03
C GLY A 97 -4.99 -8.61 27.60
N PHE A 98 -4.27 -9.14 26.59
CA PHE A 98 -4.40 -10.54 26.17
C PHE A 98 -3.53 -11.47 27.01
N VAL A 99 -4.10 -12.59 27.43
CA VAL A 99 -3.36 -13.61 28.17
C VAL A 99 -2.59 -14.50 27.18
N GLN A 100 -1.28 -14.57 27.40
CA GLN A 100 -0.36 -15.37 26.60
C GLN A 100 0.06 -16.62 27.38
N VAL A 101 0.13 -17.76 26.71
CA VAL A 101 0.45 -19.04 27.31
C VAL A 101 1.53 -19.77 26.52
N SER A 102 2.53 -20.28 27.21
CA SER A 102 3.55 -21.18 26.70
C SER A 102 3.98 -22.18 27.75
N LYS A 103 4.57 -23.30 27.35
CA LYS A 103 5.05 -24.32 28.29
C LYS A 103 6.26 -25.03 27.72
N ALA A 104 7.38 -24.97 28.44
CA ALA A 104 8.60 -25.68 28.06
C ALA A 104 8.34 -27.19 27.91
N GLY A 105 8.84 -27.76 26.81
CA GLY A 105 8.66 -29.18 26.48
C GLY A 105 7.35 -29.52 25.75
N TRP A 106 6.47 -28.51 25.50
CA TRP A 106 5.20 -28.63 24.79
C TRP A 106 5.16 -27.66 23.61
N GLU A 107 4.37 -28.03 22.60
CA GLU A 107 4.16 -27.17 21.44
C GLU A 107 2.85 -26.36 21.58
N ALA A 108 2.75 -25.26 20.85
CA ALA A 108 1.52 -24.45 20.84
C ALA A 108 0.29 -25.28 20.48
N ASP A 109 0.40 -26.23 19.55
CA ASP A 109 -0.70 -27.13 19.17
C ASP A 109 -1.20 -27.97 20.35
N ASP A 110 -0.30 -28.46 21.23
CA ASP A 110 -0.70 -29.21 22.42
C ASP A 110 -1.42 -28.29 23.43
N ILE A 111 -1.04 -27.02 23.49
CA ILE A 111 -1.74 -26.00 24.29
C ILE A 111 -3.14 -25.75 23.71
N LEU A 112 -3.27 -25.62 22.39
CA LEU A 112 -4.57 -25.51 21.71
C LEU A 112 -5.47 -26.72 22.05
N GLY A 113 -4.95 -27.91 21.91
CA GLY A 113 -5.68 -29.15 22.23
C GLY A 113 -6.08 -29.24 23.68
N THR A 114 -5.23 -28.84 24.61
CA THR A 114 -5.52 -28.85 26.06
C THR A 114 -6.61 -27.85 26.43
N LEU A 115 -6.54 -26.61 25.90
CA LEU A 115 -7.54 -25.59 26.19
C LEU A 115 -8.90 -25.91 25.55
N ALA A 116 -8.90 -26.51 24.35
CA ALA A 116 -10.13 -26.97 23.71
C ALA A 116 -10.84 -28.01 24.56
N ALA A 117 -10.13 -29.05 24.97
CA ALA A 117 -10.70 -30.10 25.82
C ALA A 117 -11.16 -29.57 27.20
N ALA A 118 -10.41 -28.65 27.79
CA ALA A 118 -10.78 -28.04 29.06
C ALA A 118 -12.05 -27.16 28.94
N CYS A 119 -12.17 -26.39 27.88
CA CYS A 119 -13.33 -25.55 27.61
C CYS A 119 -14.58 -26.39 27.35
N GLU A 120 -14.46 -27.47 26.58
CA GLU A 120 -15.55 -28.45 26.36
C GLU A 120 -16.00 -29.09 27.68
N ALA A 121 -15.04 -29.52 28.50
CA ALA A 121 -15.34 -30.10 29.83
C ALA A 121 -16.06 -29.11 30.76
N ALA A 122 -15.83 -27.82 30.59
CA ALA A 122 -16.55 -26.75 31.29
C ALA A 122 -17.89 -26.35 30.62
N GLY A 123 -18.35 -27.09 29.60
CA GLY A 123 -19.57 -26.81 28.85
C GLY A 123 -19.51 -25.59 27.93
N GLY A 124 -18.32 -25.19 27.55
CA GLY A 124 -18.06 -24.07 26.60
C GLY A 124 -17.84 -24.55 25.18
N THR A 125 -17.58 -23.57 24.27
CA THR A 125 -17.20 -23.83 22.88
C THR A 125 -15.86 -23.16 22.57
N THR A 126 -15.07 -23.79 21.70
CA THR A 126 -13.71 -23.28 21.36
C THR A 126 -13.57 -22.97 19.88
N LEU A 127 -12.93 -21.85 19.61
CA LEU A 127 -12.46 -21.44 18.28
C LEU A 127 -10.93 -21.49 18.27
N LEU A 128 -10.33 -22.36 17.47
CA LEU A 128 -8.88 -22.48 17.31
C LEU A 128 -8.43 -21.73 16.05
N ALA A 129 -7.75 -20.61 16.21
CA ALA A 129 -7.27 -19.81 15.09
C ALA A 129 -5.81 -20.17 14.78
N THR A 130 -5.57 -20.85 13.66
CA THR A 130 -4.23 -21.29 13.24
C THR A 130 -4.14 -21.38 11.72
N GLY A 131 -2.94 -21.36 11.18
CA GLY A 131 -2.65 -21.70 9.77
C GLY A 131 -2.27 -23.17 9.59
N ASP A 132 -2.12 -23.92 10.68
CA ASP A 132 -1.71 -25.33 10.64
C ASP A 132 -2.93 -26.24 10.47
N ARG A 133 -2.83 -27.16 9.51
CA ARG A 133 -3.89 -28.15 9.26
C ARG A 133 -3.91 -29.29 10.27
N ASP A 134 -2.85 -29.45 11.02
CA ASP A 134 -2.79 -30.51 12.02
C ASP A 134 -3.81 -30.32 13.13
N SER A 135 -4.09 -29.06 13.46
CA SER A 135 -5.12 -28.71 14.43
C SER A 135 -6.54 -29.15 14.00
N LEU A 136 -6.76 -29.51 12.72
CA LEU A 136 -8.05 -30.03 12.25
C LEU A 136 -8.45 -31.37 12.93
N GLN A 137 -7.48 -32.12 13.48
CA GLN A 137 -7.75 -33.32 14.28
C GLN A 137 -8.48 -33.03 15.59
N LEU A 138 -8.48 -31.76 16.04
CA LEU A 138 -9.11 -31.29 17.27
C LEU A 138 -10.59 -30.92 17.12
N VAL A 139 -11.06 -30.87 15.86
CA VAL A 139 -12.42 -30.42 15.52
C VAL A 139 -13.43 -31.46 16.02
N ASP A 140 -14.44 -30.95 16.72
CA ASP A 140 -15.62 -31.72 17.19
C ASP A 140 -16.86 -30.81 17.30
N ASP A 141 -17.93 -31.25 17.95
CA ASP A 141 -19.17 -30.46 18.08
C ASP A 141 -18.99 -29.19 18.95
N ALA A 142 -17.97 -29.13 19.81
CA ALA A 142 -17.66 -28.01 20.69
C ALA A 142 -16.49 -27.15 20.15
N THR A 143 -15.67 -27.69 19.24
CA THR A 143 -14.43 -27.09 18.76
C THR A 143 -14.45 -26.87 17.24
N THR A 144 -14.33 -25.65 16.81
CA THR A 144 -14.16 -25.25 15.37
C THR A 144 -12.77 -24.69 15.15
N VAL A 145 -12.10 -25.14 14.10
CA VAL A 145 -10.81 -24.55 13.67
C VAL A 145 -11.07 -23.44 12.66
N LEU A 146 -10.60 -22.26 12.98
CA LEU A 146 -10.52 -21.10 12.07
C LEU A 146 -9.21 -21.20 11.30
N LEU A 147 -9.25 -21.92 10.18
CA LEU A 147 -8.04 -22.16 9.37
C LEU A 147 -7.68 -20.92 8.57
N ALA A 148 -6.62 -20.29 8.98
CA ALA A 148 -6.10 -19.12 8.29
C ALA A 148 -5.46 -19.54 6.96
N THR A 149 -6.03 -19.14 5.81
CA THR A 149 -5.50 -19.36 4.45
C THR A 149 -4.90 -18.07 3.88
N ASN A 150 -4.22 -18.10 2.75
CA ASN A 150 -3.62 -16.87 2.16
C ASN A 150 -4.64 -15.81 1.73
N LYS A 151 -5.92 -16.12 1.69
CA LYS A 151 -6.98 -15.20 1.27
C LYS A 151 -7.89 -14.79 2.42
N GLU A 152 -8.25 -15.76 3.26
CA GLU A 152 -9.30 -15.64 4.25
C GLU A 152 -9.11 -16.64 5.36
N THR A 153 -9.85 -16.48 6.44
CA THR A 153 -9.96 -17.49 7.50
C THR A 153 -11.21 -18.31 7.24
N ILE A 154 -11.03 -19.62 7.10
CA ILE A 154 -12.12 -20.57 6.79
C ILE A 154 -12.50 -21.32 8.06
N PRO A 155 -13.75 -21.29 8.51
CA PRO A 155 -14.21 -22.13 9.60
C PRO A 155 -14.28 -23.59 9.13
N MET A 156 -13.63 -24.45 9.89
CA MET A 156 -13.60 -25.90 9.68
C MET A 156 -14.29 -26.56 10.87
N ASP A 157 -15.54 -26.93 10.68
CA ASP A 157 -16.35 -27.76 11.56
C ASP A 157 -16.37 -29.23 11.08
N PRO A 158 -17.00 -30.16 11.80
CA PRO A 158 -17.06 -31.57 11.38
C PRO A 158 -17.70 -31.76 10.00
N ALA A 159 -18.68 -30.94 9.62
CA ALA A 159 -19.34 -31.02 8.32
C ALA A 159 -18.40 -30.61 7.18
N ALA A 160 -17.66 -29.49 7.35
CA ALA A 160 -16.66 -29.01 6.40
C ALA A 160 -15.52 -30.04 6.20
N ILE A 161 -15.10 -30.73 7.25
CA ILE A 161 -14.07 -31.77 7.15
C ILE A 161 -14.60 -32.99 6.40
N ARG A 162 -15.83 -33.47 6.70
CA ARG A 162 -16.46 -34.57 5.95
C ARG A 162 -16.61 -34.23 4.46
N GLU A 163 -17.08 -33.04 4.16
CA GLU A 163 -17.23 -32.57 2.77
C GLU A 163 -15.90 -32.56 2.03
N LYS A 164 -14.86 -32.02 2.68
CA LYS A 164 -13.57 -31.81 2.03
C LYS A 164 -12.70 -33.04 1.92
N TYR A 165 -12.69 -33.88 2.96
CA TYR A 165 -11.77 -35.02 3.09
C TYR A 165 -12.45 -36.39 3.04
N GLY A 166 -13.76 -36.44 3.21
CA GLY A 166 -14.54 -37.70 3.22
C GLY A 166 -14.31 -38.58 4.46
N ILE A 167 -13.84 -38.00 5.58
CA ILE A 167 -13.48 -38.66 6.82
C ILE A 167 -13.92 -37.83 8.04
N GLU A 168 -13.94 -38.44 9.21
CA GLU A 168 -14.18 -37.71 10.47
C GLU A 168 -12.90 -36.95 10.91
N PRO A 169 -13.03 -35.83 11.66
CA PRO A 169 -11.89 -35.02 12.10
C PRO A 169 -10.78 -35.80 12.80
N PRO A 170 -11.06 -36.71 13.78
CA PRO A 170 -9.99 -37.49 14.45
C PRO A 170 -9.21 -38.40 13.49
N GLN A 171 -9.78 -38.77 12.34
CA GLN A 171 -9.12 -39.65 11.37
C GLN A 171 -8.01 -38.94 10.56
N LEU A 172 -7.91 -37.60 10.67
CA LEU A 172 -6.85 -36.84 9.99
C LEU A 172 -5.45 -37.23 10.47
N ILE A 173 -5.32 -37.61 11.77
CA ILE A 173 -4.04 -38.11 12.27
C ILE A 173 -3.70 -39.48 11.69
N ASP A 174 -4.68 -40.35 11.47
CA ASP A 174 -4.44 -41.65 10.83
C ASP A 174 -3.97 -41.46 9.39
N VAL A 175 -4.56 -40.50 8.67
CA VAL A 175 -4.14 -40.16 7.31
C VAL A 175 -2.68 -39.64 7.31
N LYS A 176 -2.35 -38.70 8.24
CA LYS A 176 -0.99 -38.16 8.38
C LYS A 176 0.01 -39.27 8.75
N SER A 177 -0.36 -40.21 9.57
CA SER A 177 0.49 -41.32 9.96
C SER A 177 0.90 -42.21 8.77
N LEU A 178 0.00 -42.35 7.80
CA LEU A 178 0.27 -43.12 6.58
C LEU A 178 1.06 -42.32 5.56
N MET A 179 0.70 -41.05 5.32
CA MET A 179 1.35 -40.25 4.27
C MET A 179 2.65 -39.57 4.71
N GLY A 180 2.84 -39.38 6.02
CA GLY A 180 3.93 -38.58 6.56
C GLY A 180 3.69 -37.07 6.40
N ASP A 181 4.66 -36.28 6.85
CA ASP A 181 4.72 -34.82 6.69
C ASP A 181 6.15 -34.37 6.43
N ALA A 182 6.38 -33.83 5.23
CA ALA A 182 7.68 -33.32 4.83
C ALA A 182 8.08 -32.02 5.56
N SER A 183 7.08 -31.22 6.02
CA SER A 183 7.35 -29.95 6.72
C SER A 183 7.91 -30.19 8.13
N ASP A 184 7.45 -31.25 8.81
CA ASP A 184 7.88 -31.64 10.14
C ASP A 184 8.84 -32.84 10.15
N ASN A 185 9.22 -33.28 8.93
CA ASN A 185 10.05 -34.44 8.72
C ASN A 185 9.49 -35.71 9.40
N ILE A 186 8.16 -35.87 9.36
CA ILE A 186 7.46 -37.09 9.84
C ILE A 186 7.47 -38.12 8.72
N PRO A 187 8.02 -39.34 8.96
CA PRO A 187 8.39 -40.24 7.87
C PRO A 187 7.24 -40.85 7.08
N GLY A 188 6.10 -41.15 7.74
CA GLY A 188 5.00 -41.87 7.09
C GLY A 188 5.42 -43.24 6.53
N VAL A 189 4.56 -43.80 5.70
CA VAL A 189 4.83 -45.03 4.92
C VAL A 189 5.34 -44.63 3.53
N PRO A 190 6.61 -44.85 3.17
CA PRO A 190 7.19 -44.45 1.89
C PRO A 190 6.37 -44.93 0.69
N GLY A 191 5.91 -43.98 -0.13
CA GLY A 191 5.13 -44.24 -1.33
C GLY A 191 3.63 -44.47 -1.07
N ILE A 192 3.12 -44.09 0.08
CA ILE A 192 1.69 -43.86 0.39
C ILE A 192 1.49 -42.35 0.45
N GLY A 193 0.80 -41.78 -0.53
CA GLY A 193 0.47 -40.36 -0.55
C GLY A 193 -0.95 -40.10 -0.08
N GLU A 194 -1.32 -38.82 0.07
CA GLU A 194 -2.60 -38.34 0.61
C GLU A 194 -3.82 -39.04 0.06
N LYS A 195 -3.96 -39.14 -1.28
CA LYS A 195 -5.11 -39.82 -1.91
C LYS A 195 -5.25 -41.29 -1.50
N THR A 196 -4.11 -41.99 -1.35
CA THR A 196 -4.13 -43.42 -0.94
C THR A 196 -4.42 -43.53 0.53
N ALA A 197 -3.85 -42.69 1.36
CA ALA A 197 -4.10 -42.66 2.80
C ALA A 197 -5.58 -42.35 3.11
N LEU A 198 -6.15 -41.31 2.49
CA LEU A 198 -7.57 -40.97 2.62
C LEU A 198 -8.48 -42.14 2.22
N ALA A 199 -8.20 -42.78 1.07
CA ALA A 199 -9.01 -43.93 0.59
C ALA A 199 -8.96 -45.12 1.57
N LEU A 200 -7.79 -45.41 2.17
CA LEU A 200 -7.62 -46.46 3.15
C LEU A 200 -8.33 -46.14 4.47
N ILE A 201 -8.15 -44.92 4.98
CA ILE A 201 -8.75 -44.51 6.28
C ILE A 201 -10.27 -44.36 6.12
N SER A 202 -10.78 -43.80 5.05
CA SER A 202 -12.22 -43.72 4.78
C SER A 202 -12.88 -45.11 4.72
N LYS A 203 -12.16 -46.12 4.24
CA LYS A 203 -12.69 -47.50 4.14
C LYS A 203 -12.55 -48.28 5.43
N PHE A 204 -11.41 -48.19 6.12
CA PHE A 204 -11.07 -49.02 7.28
C PHE A 204 -11.19 -48.32 8.63
N GLY A 205 -11.51 -47.05 8.64
CA GLY A 205 -11.83 -46.24 9.81
C GLY A 205 -10.65 -45.71 10.60
N SER A 206 -9.49 -46.37 10.62
CA SER A 206 -8.32 -45.94 11.36
C SER A 206 -7.04 -46.57 10.85
N LEU A 207 -5.90 -46.09 11.30
CA LEU A 207 -4.57 -46.70 11.06
C LEU A 207 -4.56 -48.16 11.46
N GLN A 208 -5.05 -48.46 12.69
CA GLN A 208 -5.14 -49.83 13.16
C GLN A 208 -6.10 -50.67 12.27
N GLY A 209 -7.26 -50.10 11.87
CA GLY A 209 -8.22 -50.77 10.96
C GLY A 209 -7.62 -51.12 9.60
N VAL A 210 -6.71 -50.30 9.06
CA VAL A 210 -5.95 -50.60 7.84
C VAL A 210 -5.06 -51.80 8.04
N TYR A 211 -4.34 -51.89 9.18
CA TYR A 211 -3.44 -53.02 9.45
C TYR A 211 -4.21 -54.30 9.80
N ASP A 212 -5.34 -54.21 10.51
CA ASP A 212 -6.20 -55.37 10.83
C ASP A 212 -6.83 -55.97 9.56
N ASN A 213 -7.02 -55.15 8.50
CA ASN A 213 -7.57 -55.54 7.24
C ASN A 213 -6.53 -55.52 6.11
N ILE A 214 -5.26 -55.74 6.43
CA ILE A 214 -4.14 -55.59 5.46
C ILE A 214 -4.30 -56.52 4.25
N ASP A 215 -5.01 -57.66 4.41
CA ASP A 215 -5.25 -58.64 3.38
C ASP A 215 -6.51 -58.38 2.55
N ASP A 216 -7.29 -57.38 2.87
CA ASP A 216 -8.48 -56.98 2.08
C ASP A 216 -8.09 -56.61 0.63
N LYS A 217 -8.99 -56.96 -0.31
CA LYS A 217 -8.77 -56.69 -1.76
C LYS A 217 -8.63 -55.22 -2.10
N ALA A 218 -9.08 -54.30 -1.26
CA ALA A 218 -8.92 -52.89 -1.46
C ALA A 218 -7.45 -52.41 -1.21
N VAL A 219 -6.70 -53.18 -0.42
CA VAL A 219 -5.26 -52.93 -0.23
C VAL A 219 -4.49 -53.63 -1.34
N LYS A 220 -4.08 -52.87 -2.37
CA LYS A 220 -3.36 -53.40 -3.53
C LYS A 220 -2.06 -54.11 -3.07
N PRO A 221 -1.59 -55.17 -3.78
CA PRO A 221 -0.37 -55.89 -3.38
C PRO A 221 0.85 -55.03 -3.10
N GLY A 222 1.10 -54.01 -3.94
CA GLY A 222 2.19 -53.08 -3.74
C GLY A 222 2.00 -52.14 -2.55
N GLN A 223 0.78 -51.77 -2.18
CA GLN A 223 0.48 -51.02 -0.97
C GLN A 223 0.66 -51.85 0.27
N ARG A 224 0.15 -53.12 0.24
CA ARG A 224 0.32 -54.09 1.32
C ARG A 224 1.79 -54.28 1.70
N ALA A 225 2.63 -54.54 0.71
CA ALA A 225 4.06 -54.73 0.91
C ALA A 225 4.70 -53.51 1.62
N LYS A 226 4.33 -52.28 1.20
CA LYS A 226 4.85 -51.04 1.78
C LYS A 226 4.38 -50.82 3.21
N LEU A 227 3.09 -51.00 3.46
CA LEU A 227 2.46 -50.91 4.78
C LEU A 227 3.11 -51.88 5.74
N THR A 228 3.18 -53.18 5.39
CA THR A 228 3.76 -54.23 6.24
C THR A 228 5.22 -53.94 6.57
N ALA A 229 6.04 -53.49 5.58
CA ALA A 229 7.47 -53.22 5.75
C ALA A 229 7.78 -51.96 6.56
N ASN A 230 6.81 -51.07 6.76
CA ASN A 230 7.02 -49.77 7.43
C ASN A 230 6.00 -49.48 8.53
N ARG A 231 5.46 -50.50 9.18
CA ARG A 231 4.51 -50.30 10.28
C ARG A 231 5.08 -49.42 11.39
N ASP A 232 6.33 -49.70 11.80
CA ASP A 232 7.00 -48.93 12.85
C ASP A 232 7.05 -47.43 12.52
N LYS A 233 7.25 -47.10 11.23
CA LYS A 233 7.23 -45.71 10.79
C LYS A 233 5.85 -45.07 10.84
N ALA A 234 4.80 -45.84 10.52
CA ALA A 234 3.44 -45.37 10.65
C ALA A 234 3.06 -45.11 12.12
N ASP A 235 3.40 -46.05 13.01
CA ASP A 235 3.16 -45.93 14.44
C ASP A 235 3.96 -44.74 15.05
N LEU A 236 5.21 -44.56 14.67
CA LEU A 236 6.02 -43.40 15.03
C LEU A 236 5.37 -42.10 14.53
N SER A 237 4.91 -42.06 13.27
CA SER A 237 4.26 -40.91 12.67
C SER A 237 2.94 -40.58 13.36
N TYR A 238 2.19 -41.57 13.80
CA TYR A 238 0.97 -41.37 14.60
C TYR A 238 1.29 -40.69 15.94
N MET A 239 2.33 -41.16 16.63
CA MET A 239 2.76 -40.57 17.89
C MET A 239 3.26 -39.12 17.71
N LEU A 240 4.07 -38.85 16.68
CA LEU A 240 4.60 -37.53 16.41
C LEU A 240 3.53 -36.53 15.98
N GLY A 241 2.58 -36.94 15.17
CA GLY A 241 1.51 -36.05 14.64
C GLY A 241 0.32 -35.88 15.57
N THR A 242 0.23 -36.69 16.65
CA THR A 242 -0.91 -36.58 17.62
C THR A 242 -0.73 -35.36 18.50
N ILE A 243 -1.72 -34.47 18.49
CA ILE A 243 -1.82 -33.32 19.41
C ILE A 243 -2.31 -33.80 20.77
N ARG A 244 -1.52 -33.54 21.80
CA ARG A 244 -1.85 -33.90 23.18
C ARG A 244 -2.79 -32.86 23.78
N LYS A 245 -3.63 -33.33 24.73
CA LYS A 245 -4.68 -32.53 25.40
C LYS A 245 -4.46 -32.40 26.90
N ASP A 246 -3.23 -32.64 27.37
CA ASP A 246 -2.86 -32.75 28.78
C ASP A 246 -1.61 -31.92 29.14
N ALA A 247 -1.36 -30.82 28.43
CA ALA A 247 -0.29 -29.90 28.76
C ALA A 247 -0.50 -29.28 30.16
N PRO A 248 0.53 -29.24 31.02
CA PRO A 248 0.39 -28.77 32.40
C PRO A 248 0.39 -27.23 32.45
N ILE A 249 -0.72 -26.64 32.00
CA ILE A 249 -1.02 -25.21 31.95
C ILE A 249 -2.29 -24.92 32.77
N GLU A 250 -2.62 -23.63 32.94
CA GLU A 250 -3.90 -23.22 33.45
C GLU A 250 -5.03 -23.67 32.50
N THR A 251 -6.05 -24.34 33.01
CA THR A 251 -7.12 -24.95 32.22
C THR A 251 -8.49 -24.30 32.45
N ASP A 252 -8.63 -23.39 33.44
CA ASP A 252 -9.86 -22.65 33.62
C ASP A 252 -10.03 -21.65 32.47
N PRO A 253 -11.06 -21.78 31.60
CA PRO A 253 -11.28 -20.82 30.51
C PRO A 253 -11.46 -19.37 31.01
N ALA A 254 -11.91 -19.15 32.25
CA ALA A 254 -12.07 -17.82 32.82
C ALA A 254 -10.74 -17.11 33.10
N ALA A 255 -9.63 -17.87 33.24
CA ALA A 255 -8.30 -17.29 33.36
C ALA A 255 -7.84 -16.55 32.10
N TYR A 256 -8.49 -16.77 30.95
CA TYR A 256 -8.19 -16.19 29.65
C TYR A 256 -9.14 -15.03 29.25
N LEU A 257 -9.96 -14.55 30.20
CA LEU A 257 -10.69 -13.30 30.04
C LEU A 257 -9.70 -12.15 29.83
N ARG A 258 -10.07 -11.22 28.94
CA ARG A 258 -9.25 -10.05 28.66
C ARG A 258 -9.03 -9.23 29.94
N GLN A 259 -7.79 -8.99 30.25
CA GLN A 259 -7.35 -8.20 31.40
C GLN A 259 -7.43 -6.69 31.07
N PRO A 260 -7.39 -5.78 32.06
CA PRO A 260 -7.39 -4.35 31.79
C PRO A 260 -6.23 -3.90 30.87
N GLY A 261 -5.06 -4.52 30.99
CA GLY A 261 -3.87 -4.17 30.24
C GLY A 261 -3.33 -2.79 30.60
N ASP A 262 -2.53 -2.20 29.70
CA ASP A 262 -2.10 -0.81 29.73
C ASP A 262 -2.39 -0.15 28.36
N PRO A 263 -3.58 0.43 28.19
CA PRO A 263 -3.97 1.08 26.95
C PRO A 263 -3.04 2.23 26.52
N ALA A 264 -2.43 2.93 27.50
CA ALA A 264 -1.51 4.03 27.21
C ALA A 264 -0.19 3.51 26.66
N ALA A 265 0.39 2.46 27.27
CA ALA A 265 1.58 1.79 26.76
C ALA A 265 1.33 1.19 25.38
N ALA A 266 0.18 0.52 25.17
CA ALA A 266 -0.20 0.00 23.86
C ALA A 266 -0.28 1.08 22.79
N ALA A 267 -0.89 2.24 23.09
CA ALA A 267 -0.99 3.37 22.17
C ALA A 267 0.39 3.95 21.85
N GLN A 268 1.26 4.14 22.84
CA GLN A 268 2.63 4.62 22.65
C GLN A 268 3.46 3.65 21.81
N LEU A 269 3.36 2.35 22.10
CA LEU A 269 4.09 1.34 21.35
C LEU A 269 3.64 1.28 19.88
N LEU A 270 2.33 1.33 19.61
CA LEU A 270 1.78 1.39 18.27
C LEU A 270 2.19 2.67 17.54
N ALA A 271 2.20 3.81 18.21
CA ALA A 271 2.66 5.08 17.65
C ALA A 271 4.16 5.03 17.32
N ALA A 272 4.99 4.51 18.21
CA ALA A 272 6.43 4.30 18.00
C ALA A 272 6.73 3.32 16.86
N LEU A 273 5.79 2.43 16.52
CA LEU A 273 5.85 1.54 15.36
C LEU A 273 5.20 2.14 14.11
N GLU A 274 4.78 3.41 14.15
CA GLU A 274 4.10 4.12 13.05
C GLU A 274 2.78 3.45 12.60
N MET A 275 2.09 2.77 13.54
CA MET A 275 0.85 2.02 13.29
C MET A 275 -0.41 2.78 13.73
N HIS A 276 -0.51 4.05 13.37
CA HIS A 276 -1.56 4.97 13.85
C HIS A 276 -2.99 4.43 13.61
N LYS A 277 -3.27 3.82 12.45
CA LYS A 277 -4.58 3.20 12.16
C LYS A 277 -4.94 2.05 13.12
N LEU A 278 -3.97 1.40 13.72
CA LEU A 278 -4.24 0.38 14.73
C LEU A 278 -4.59 0.99 16.08
N VAL A 279 -4.07 2.17 16.40
CA VAL A 279 -4.50 2.93 17.58
C VAL A 279 -6.00 3.20 17.53
N ASP A 280 -6.48 3.70 16.36
CA ASP A 280 -7.90 3.94 16.11
C ASP A 280 -8.74 2.66 16.19
N ARG A 281 -8.30 1.61 15.51
CA ARG A 281 -9.03 0.33 15.45
C ARG A 281 -9.13 -0.39 16.79
N TRP A 282 -8.13 -0.21 17.68
CA TRP A 282 -8.17 -0.72 19.04
C TRP A 282 -8.98 0.16 20.00
N GLY A 283 -9.45 1.33 19.54
CA GLY A 283 -10.18 2.28 20.37
C GLY A 283 -9.32 2.91 21.47
N LEU A 284 -8.00 3.03 21.21
CA LEU A 284 -7.05 3.59 22.15
C LEU A 284 -7.03 5.13 22.14
N ASN A 285 -7.79 5.75 21.24
CA ASN A 285 -7.91 7.20 21.08
C ASN A 285 -8.75 7.88 22.20
N GLY A 286 -9.54 7.12 22.94
CA GLY A 286 -10.41 7.65 24.00
C GLY A 286 -9.83 7.55 25.42
N GLY A 287 -8.64 7.01 25.55
CA GLY A 287 -7.98 6.81 26.83
C GLY A 287 -6.64 7.50 26.86
N ALA A 288 -6.63 8.66 27.45
CA ALA A 288 -5.50 9.31 28.10
C ALA A 288 -4.25 9.51 27.20
N ALA A 289 -3.91 10.74 26.94
CA ALA A 289 -2.51 11.14 27.07
C ALA A 289 -1.83 10.28 28.17
N PRO A 290 -0.53 9.89 28.01
CA PRO A 290 0.16 8.97 28.91
C PRO A 290 -0.28 9.24 30.33
N ALA A 291 -0.71 8.17 31.04
CA ALA A 291 -1.20 8.29 32.37
C ALA A 291 -0.22 9.19 33.13
N PRO A 292 -0.66 10.26 33.76
CA PRO A 292 0.23 11.11 34.52
C PRO A 292 0.95 10.19 35.52
N SER A 293 2.28 10.28 35.58
CA SER A 293 3.03 9.67 36.69
C SER A 293 2.17 9.86 37.96
N GLU A 294 2.11 8.91 38.86
CA GLU A 294 1.24 8.91 40.06
C GLU A 294 1.13 10.24 40.82
N ASN A 295 1.81 11.29 40.40
CA ASN A 295 1.87 12.65 40.92
C ASN A 295 1.41 13.75 39.93
N ALA A 296 0.84 13.45 38.74
CA ALA A 296 0.36 14.54 37.89
C ALA A 296 -1.03 15.00 38.35
N ALA A 297 -1.20 16.31 38.53
CA ALA A 297 -2.50 16.92 38.79
C ALA A 297 -3.48 16.61 37.63
N PRO A 298 -4.77 16.38 37.89
CA PRO A 298 -5.76 16.20 36.84
C PRO A 298 -5.73 17.42 35.90
N LEU A 299 -5.83 17.13 34.57
CA LEU A 299 -5.90 18.19 33.55
C LEU A 299 -7.11 19.09 33.83
N GLU A 300 -6.92 20.39 33.73
CA GLU A 300 -8.02 21.35 33.80
C GLU A 300 -8.93 21.12 32.60
N THR A 301 -10.24 20.98 32.85
CA THR A 301 -11.24 20.88 31.78
C THR A 301 -11.74 22.27 31.46
N VAL A 302 -11.62 22.64 30.16
CA VAL A 302 -12.06 23.94 29.66
C VAL A 302 -13.31 23.78 28.78
N GLU A 303 -14.23 24.72 28.92
CA GLU A 303 -15.40 24.84 28.06
C GLU A 303 -15.11 25.83 26.92
N PRO A 304 -15.71 25.64 25.73
CA PRO A 304 -15.54 26.61 24.64
C PRO A 304 -15.99 28.03 25.04
N SER A 305 -15.13 28.98 24.74
CA SER A 305 -15.36 30.40 24.99
C SER A 305 -15.92 31.13 23.77
N PRO A 306 -16.67 32.23 23.92
CA PRO A 306 -17.03 33.09 22.81
C PRO A 306 -15.80 33.67 22.13
N LEU A 307 -15.77 33.59 20.78
CA LEU A 307 -14.68 34.12 19.98
C LEU A 307 -14.59 35.67 20.15
N PRO A 308 -13.40 36.23 20.45
CA PRO A 308 -13.26 37.67 20.58
C PRO A 308 -13.50 38.42 19.26
N LEU A 309 -13.96 39.69 19.39
CA LEU A 309 -14.23 40.54 18.21
C LEU A 309 -12.93 40.88 17.45
N LEU A 310 -11.86 41.11 18.15
CA LEU A 310 -10.52 41.35 17.59
C LEU A 310 -9.64 40.16 17.92
N LEU A 311 -9.01 39.62 16.87
CA LEU A 311 -8.08 38.52 16.99
C LEU A 311 -6.67 39.05 16.91
N GLU A 312 -5.94 38.91 18.02
CA GLU A 312 -4.54 39.28 18.12
C GLU A 312 -3.68 38.06 18.47
N GLY A 313 -2.52 37.95 17.86
CA GLY A 313 -1.57 36.86 18.08
C GLY A 313 -1.86 35.62 17.20
N ARG A 314 -1.34 34.49 17.67
CA ARG A 314 -1.44 33.22 16.96
C ARG A 314 -2.59 32.38 17.48
N PHE A 315 -3.34 31.83 16.56
CA PHE A 315 -4.38 30.85 16.79
C PHE A 315 -4.02 29.53 16.09
N TYR A 316 -4.39 28.41 16.72
CA TYR A 316 -4.24 27.09 16.13
C TYR A 316 -5.61 26.56 15.75
N ALA A 317 -5.74 26.00 14.54
CA ALA A 317 -7.02 25.55 13.99
C ALA A 317 -6.97 24.08 13.61
N ALA A 318 -7.99 23.31 14.00
CA ALA A 318 -8.21 21.94 13.51
C ALA A 318 -9.70 21.61 13.50
N ARG A 319 -10.05 20.42 13.01
CA ARG A 319 -11.42 19.89 13.05
C ARG A 319 -11.57 18.88 14.18
N ASN A 320 -12.74 18.88 14.82
CA ASN A 320 -13.14 17.83 15.74
C ASN A 320 -13.66 16.59 14.96
N ALA A 321 -14.05 15.54 15.68
CA ALA A 321 -14.56 14.30 15.10
C ALA A 321 -15.88 14.48 14.31
N ASP A 322 -16.68 15.50 14.65
CA ASP A 322 -17.93 15.84 13.97
C ASP A 322 -17.71 16.65 12.69
N GLY A 323 -16.45 17.07 12.43
CA GLY A 323 -16.05 17.86 11.28
C GLY A 323 -16.11 19.37 11.49
N ASP A 324 -16.46 19.82 12.68
CA ASP A 324 -16.51 21.24 13.03
C ASP A 324 -15.12 21.80 13.31
N TRP A 325 -14.91 23.04 12.90
CA TRP A 325 -13.67 23.76 13.19
C TRP A 325 -13.62 24.28 14.61
N TYR A 326 -12.47 24.14 15.25
CA TYR A 326 -12.17 24.81 16.49
C TYR A 326 -10.87 25.61 16.38
N LEU A 327 -10.76 26.67 17.16
CA LEU A 327 -9.57 27.50 17.30
C LEU A 327 -9.07 27.42 18.74
N VAL A 328 -7.75 27.43 18.89
CA VAL A 328 -7.09 27.41 20.19
C VAL A 328 -6.14 28.59 20.32
N GLN A 329 -6.21 29.31 21.46
CA GLN A 329 -5.21 30.30 21.84
C GLN A 329 -4.92 30.16 23.34
N GLY A 330 -3.70 29.75 23.69
CA GLY A 330 -3.38 29.42 25.08
C GLY A 330 -4.19 28.23 25.60
N GLN A 331 -5.06 28.45 26.56
CA GLN A 331 -6.02 27.46 27.07
C GLN A 331 -7.47 27.71 26.58
N ASP A 332 -7.71 28.80 25.86
CA ASP A 332 -9.03 29.12 25.36
C ASP A 332 -9.31 28.31 24.07
N VAL A 333 -10.50 27.72 24.03
CA VAL A 333 -11.03 27.01 22.87
C VAL A 333 -12.25 27.74 22.31
N TYR A 334 -12.29 27.95 21.01
CA TYR A 334 -13.37 28.66 20.34
C TYR A 334 -13.98 27.79 19.25
N LEU A 335 -15.31 27.81 19.13
CA LEU A 335 -16.05 27.13 18.06
C LEU A 335 -16.70 28.20 17.16
N PRO A 336 -15.98 28.69 16.13
CA PRO A 336 -16.54 29.68 15.21
C PRO A 336 -17.60 29.07 14.31
N ASP A 337 -18.64 29.81 13.99
CA ASP A 337 -19.48 29.52 12.83
C ASP A 337 -18.71 29.76 11.52
N THR A 338 -19.27 29.24 10.41
CA THR A 338 -18.63 29.29 9.09
C THR A 338 -18.33 30.71 8.61
N ASP A 339 -19.29 31.65 8.79
CA ASP A 339 -19.14 33.04 8.33
C ASP A 339 -18.05 33.77 9.14
N ARG A 340 -18.01 33.52 10.43
CA ARG A 340 -16.99 34.07 11.31
C ARG A 340 -15.63 33.52 11.01
N LEU A 341 -15.53 32.21 10.78
CA LEU A 341 -14.28 31.55 10.38
C LEU A 341 -13.77 32.11 9.05
N ALA A 342 -14.65 32.23 8.04
CA ALA A 342 -14.30 32.80 6.75
C ALA A 342 -13.72 34.23 6.89
N ALA A 343 -14.36 35.07 7.72
CA ALA A 343 -13.87 36.43 7.98
C ALA A 343 -12.47 36.45 8.65
N ILE A 344 -12.16 35.45 9.48
CA ILE A 344 -10.87 35.32 10.13
C ILE A 344 -9.75 34.99 9.13
N LEU A 345 -10.05 34.15 8.12
CA LEU A 345 -9.06 33.64 7.17
C LEU A 345 -8.34 34.73 6.38
N ASP A 346 -8.95 35.91 6.21
CA ASP A 346 -8.34 37.06 5.55
C ASP A 346 -8.18 38.27 6.50
N SER A 347 -8.20 38.04 7.81
CA SER A 347 -7.92 39.03 8.84
C SER A 347 -6.41 39.24 9.05
N GLY A 348 -6.06 40.13 9.97
CA GLY A 348 -4.68 40.30 10.43
C GLY A 348 -4.18 39.27 11.44
N ALA A 349 -4.99 38.25 11.77
CA ALA A 349 -4.58 37.18 12.68
C ALA A 349 -3.50 36.28 12.07
N GLU A 350 -2.73 35.60 12.90
CA GLU A 350 -1.83 34.53 12.49
C GLU A 350 -2.47 33.17 12.77
N LEU A 351 -2.82 32.41 11.71
CA LEU A 351 -3.49 31.12 11.85
C LEU A 351 -2.55 29.98 11.46
N TRP A 352 -2.36 29.05 12.40
CA TRP A 352 -1.64 27.79 12.22
C TRP A 352 -2.66 26.65 12.18
N ALA A 353 -2.88 26.08 11.02
CA ALA A 353 -3.88 25.03 10.84
C ALA A 353 -3.25 23.64 10.93
N PHE A 354 -4.07 22.68 11.30
CA PHE A 354 -3.82 21.29 11.00
C PHE A 354 -4.76 20.88 9.86
N ASP A 355 -4.23 20.68 8.63
CA ASP A 355 -4.93 20.56 7.35
C ASP A 355 -5.53 21.89 6.86
N ALA A 356 -4.69 22.75 6.28
CA ALA A 356 -5.07 24.09 5.82
C ALA A 356 -5.90 24.13 4.53
N LYS A 357 -5.85 23.09 3.69
CA LYS A 357 -6.50 23.09 2.36
C LYS A 357 -8.02 23.34 2.44
N PRO A 358 -8.80 22.71 3.33
CA PRO A 358 -10.21 23.03 3.48
C PRO A 358 -10.48 24.47 3.92
N LEU A 359 -9.59 25.08 4.70
CA LEU A 359 -9.70 26.49 5.10
C LEU A 359 -9.43 27.43 3.91
N TYR A 360 -8.46 27.10 3.06
CA TYR A 360 -8.27 27.82 1.80
C TYR A 360 -9.50 27.76 0.90
N ARG A 361 -10.13 26.58 0.81
CA ARG A 361 -11.37 26.42 0.06
C ARG A 361 -12.47 27.33 0.62
N LEU A 362 -12.67 27.36 1.93
CA LEU A 362 -13.65 28.23 2.60
C LEU A 362 -13.35 29.71 2.31
N ALA A 363 -12.09 30.16 2.41
CA ALA A 363 -11.71 31.53 2.08
C ALA A 363 -12.07 31.88 0.63
N LEU A 364 -11.72 31.02 -0.33
CA LEU A 364 -11.97 31.23 -1.76
C LEU A 364 -13.47 31.28 -2.07
N GLU A 365 -14.31 30.45 -1.43
CA GLU A 365 -15.78 30.47 -1.56
C GLU A 365 -16.39 31.78 -1.06
N HIS A 366 -15.72 32.48 -0.12
CA HIS A 366 -16.14 33.78 0.40
C HIS A 366 -15.39 34.97 -0.23
N GLY A 367 -14.67 34.75 -1.34
CA GLY A 367 -13.97 35.78 -2.09
C GLY A 367 -12.61 36.22 -1.54
N GLY A 368 -12.14 35.57 -0.50
CA GLY A 368 -10.82 35.78 0.08
C GLY A 368 -9.74 34.85 -0.52
N ILE A 369 -8.57 34.82 0.11
CA ILE A 369 -7.43 33.96 -0.28
C ILE A 369 -6.80 33.21 0.90
N GLY A 370 -7.33 33.35 2.10
CA GLY A 370 -6.82 32.71 3.31
C GLY A 370 -5.47 33.28 3.72
N SER A 371 -5.30 34.62 3.65
CA SER A 371 -4.03 35.29 3.92
C SER A 371 -3.56 35.20 5.38
N ALA A 372 -4.44 34.84 6.32
CA ALA A 372 -4.09 34.59 7.72
C ALA A 372 -3.36 33.26 7.96
N LEU A 373 -3.48 32.28 7.06
CA LEU A 373 -2.85 30.97 7.19
C LEU A 373 -1.34 31.05 6.99
N ARG A 374 -0.57 30.62 8.02
CA ARG A 374 0.90 30.70 8.07
C ARG A 374 1.58 29.36 8.24
N PHE A 375 0.84 28.31 8.62
CA PHE A 375 1.39 26.98 8.88
C PHE A 375 0.34 25.91 8.65
N ASP A 376 0.79 24.72 8.22
CA ASP A 376 -0.02 23.51 8.14
C ASP A 376 0.72 22.36 8.81
N GLY A 377 0.17 21.87 9.95
CA GLY A 377 0.76 20.80 10.75
C GLY A 377 0.79 19.46 10.01
N LYS A 378 -0.22 19.17 9.17
CA LYS A 378 -0.30 17.94 8.39
C LYS A 378 0.75 17.90 7.27
N LEU A 379 0.93 19.01 6.56
CA LEU A 379 1.99 19.15 5.54
C LEU A 379 3.38 19.14 6.19
N ALA A 380 3.53 19.74 7.36
CA ALA A 380 4.77 19.69 8.15
C ALA A 380 5.14 18.25 8.51
N ALA A 381 4.20 17.49 9.05
CA ALA A 381 4.41 16.08 9.41
C ALA A 381 4.74 15.22 8.16
N TYR A 382 4.08 15.47 7.04
CA TYR A 382 4.38 14.81 5.78
C TYR A 382 5.80 15.09 5.28
N LEU A 383 6.26 16.34 5.34
CA LEU A 383 7.63 16.70 4.96
C LEU A 383 8.68 16.00 5.83
N LEU A 384 8.41 15.86 7.13
CA LEU A 384 9.28 15.17 8.07
C LEU A 384 9.27 13.64 7.86
N ASN A 385 8.12 13.06 7.54
CA ASN A 385 7.98 11.62 7.29
C ASN A 385 6.98 11.29 6.16
N PRO A 386 7.38 11.35 4.89
CA PRO A 386 6.49 11.08 3.75
C PRO A 386 6.09 9.60 3.62
N SER A 387 6.56 8.74 4.52
CA SER A 387 6.26 7.30 4.52
C SER A 387 5.25 6.90 5.60
N ALA A 388 4.79 7.84 6.42
CA ALA A 388 3.79 7.57 7.46
C ALA A 388 2.47 7.07 6.85
N SER A 389 1.75 6.25 7.62
CA SER A 389 0.46 5.68 7.18
C SER A 389 -0.73 6.63 7.38
N GLY A 390 -0.54 7.70 8.13
CA GLY A 390 -1.53 8.75 8.42
C GLY A 390 -0.91 9.92 9.18
N TYR A 391 -1.64 11.03 9.23
CA TYR A 391 -1.21 12.28 9.86
C TYR A 391 -2.37 12.83 10.69
N GLU A 392 -2.69 12.17 11.81
CA GLU A 392 -3.73 12.59 12.73
C GLU A 392 -3.15 13.31 13.94
N VAL A 393 -3.82 14.36 14.47
CA VAL A 393 -3.30 15.21 15.55
C VAL A 393 -2.86 14.39 16.77
N HIS A 394 -3.76 13.54 17.30
CA HIS A 394 -3.46 12.76 18.51
C HIS A 394 -2.32 11.74 18.29
N SER A 395 -2.26 11.12 17.10
CA SER A 395 -1.21 10.14 16.76
C SER A 395 0.16 10.79 16.66
N LEU A 396 0.22 11.96 16.03
CA LEU A 396 1.47 12.74 15.94
C LEU A 396 1.86 13.32 17.28
N ALA A 397 0.90 13.79 18.11
CA ALA A 397 1.19 14.27 19.46
C ALA A 397 1.87 13.16 20.29
N ALA A 398 1.36 11.92 20.23
CA ALA A 398 1.98 10.78 20.89
C ALA A 398 3.37 10.46 20.30
N GLU A 399 3.54 10.46 18.96
CA GLU A 399 4.82 10.20 18.30
C GLU A 399 5.90 11.22 18.72
N TYR A 400 5.52 12.50 18.79
CA TYR A 400 6.45 13.59 19.14
C TYR A 400 6.54 13.88 20.65
N GLY A 401 5.86 13.07 21.49
CA GLY A 401 5.88 13.21 22.96
C GLY A 401 5.21 14.49 23.47
N VAL A 402 4.23 15.01 22.72
CA VAL A 402 3.47 16.22 23.11
C VAL A 402 2.33 15.82 24.04
N HIS A 403 2.32 16.39 25.25
CA HIS A 403 1.29 16.14 26.24
C HIS A 403 0.21 17.23 26.20
N ALA A 404 -1.04 16.85 26.51
CA ALA A 404 -2.13 17.79 26.58
C ALA A 404 -1.91 18.80 27.73
N ALA A 405 -2.08 20.08 27.44
CA ALA A 405 -2.00 21.16 28.42
C ALA A 405 -3.32 21.31 29.23
N PHE A 406 -4.44 20.93 28.61
CA PHE A 406 -5.80 20.95 29.17
C PHE A 406 -6.67 19.93 28.44
N ALA A 407 -7.88 19.68 28.93
CA ALA A 407 -8.89 18.85 28.27
C ALA A 407 -10.07 19.72 27.82
N CYS A 408 -10.68 19.37 26.66
CA CYS A 408 -11.90 20.00 26.17
C CYS A 408 -12.79 18.91 25.54
N GLU A 409 -14.02 18.75 26.04
CA GLU A 409 -14.94 17.69 25.55
C GLU A 409 -15.36 17.95 24.09
N ALA A 410 -15.63 19.20 23.73
CA ALA A 410 -16.04 19.58 22.37
C ALA A 410 -14.91 19.51 21.33
N ALA A 411 -13.64 19.53 21.77
CA ALA A 411 -12.46 19.48 20.92
C ALA A 411 -11.33 18.68 21.61
N PRO A 412 -11.39 17.34 21.60
CA PRO A 412 -10.46 16.48 22.37
C PRO A 412 -8.97 16.71 22.09
N ASP A 413 -8.62 17.08 20.85
CA ASP A 413 -7.23 17.35 20.44
C ASP A 413 -6.75 18.80 20.73
N ALA A 414 -7.64 19.68 21.26
CA ALA A 414 -7.31 21.09 21.47
C ALA A 414 -6.10 21.29 22.40
N GLY A 415 -6.02 20.48 23.47
CA GLY A 415 -4.95 20.58 24.44
C GLY A 415 -3.56 20.20 23.94
N VAL A 416 -3.45 19.45 22.86
CA VAL A 416 -2.16 19.06 22.24
C VAL A 416 -1.83 19.87 20.99
N LEU A 417 -2.81 20.51 20.33
CA LEU A 417 -2.68 21.09 19.00
C LEU A 417 -1.58 22.14 18.90
N ALA A 418 -1.54 23.08 19.85
CA ALA A 418 -0.53 24.14 19.85
C ALA A 418 0.88 23.57 20.03
N GLY A 419 1.08 22.72 21.04
CA GLY A 419 2.37 22.08 21.29
C GLY A 419 2.84 21.20 20.13
N LEU A 420 1.92 20.50 19.46
CA LEU A 420 2.24 19.70 18.28
C LEU A 420 2.70 20.58 17.11
N CYS A 421 1.95 21.62 16.76
CA CYS A 421 2.32 22.52 15.68
C CYS A 421 3.68 23.20 15.93
N ASP A 422 3.94 23.64 17.15
CA ASP A 422 5.22 24.25 17.53
C ASP A 422 6.38 23.23 17.44
N THR A 423 6.15 21.98 17.86
CA THR A 423 7.15 20.90 17.77
C THR A 423 7.45 20.53 16.33
N LEU A 424 6.43 20.37 15.50
CA LEU A 424 6.59 20.10 14.06
C LEU A 424 7.32 21.25 13.35
N ALA A 425 7.01 22.48 13.73
CA ALA A 425 7.68 23.66 13.21
C ALA A 425 9.18 23.66 13.56
N ALA A 426 9.53 23.37 14.82
CA ALA A 426 10.92 23.25 15.24
C ALA A 426 11.67 22.11 14.51
N ALA A 427 11.04 20.97 14.34
CA ALA A 427 11.62 19.83 13.60
C ALA A 427 11.87 20.17 12.12
N LEU A 428 10.96 20.93 11.48
CA LEU A 428 11.18 21.44 10.13
C LEU A 428 12.36 22.41 10.04
N ASP A 429 12.54 23.26 11.03
CA ASP A 429 13.69 24.18 11.11
C ASP A 429 15.00 23.39 11.26
N GLU A 430 15.03 22.38 12.14
CA GLU A 430 16.19 21.50 12.33
C GLU A 430 16.53 20.70 11.05
N SER A 431 15.52 20.19 10.36
CA SER A 431 15.71 19.46 9.11
C SER A 431 16.01 20.35 7.90
N GLY A 432 15.87 21.68 8.03
CA GLY A 432 16.04 22.66 6.93
C GLY A 432 14.89 22.66 5.92
N GLN A 433 13.73 22.07 6.24
CA GLN A 433 12.59 21.95 5.33
C GLN A 433 11.50 23.03 5.54
N ARG A 434 11.68 23.97 6.45
CA ARG A 434 10.75 25.07 6.70
C ARG A 434 10.46 25.89 5.44
N LYS A 435 11.50 26.19 4.67
CA LYS A 435 11.39 26.94 3.39
C LYS A 435 10.47 26.20 2.43
N LEU A 436 10.61 24.89 2.33
CA LEU A 436 9.79 24.04 1.46
C LEU A 436 8.30 24.13 1.85
N LEU A 437 7.98 24.10 3.15
CA LEU A 437 6.62 24.30 3.61
C LEU A 437 6.09 25.68 3.21
N ASN A 438 6.83 26.75 3.55
CA ASN A 438 6.33 28.11 3.47
C ASN A 438 6.23 28.63 2.01
N GLU A 439 7.20 28.28 1.15
CA GLU A 439 7.28 28.79 -0.23
C GLU A 439 6.63 27.86 -1.25
N MET A 440 6.41 26.60 -0.92
CA MET A 440 5.87 25.62 -1.87
C MET A 440 4.59 24.94 -1.36
N GLU A 441 4.65 24.14 -0.29
CA GLU A 441 3.54 23.26 0.06
C GLU A 441 2.30 24.01 0.57
N LEU A 442 2.49 25.01 1.43
CA LEU A 442 1.37 25.81 1.96
C LEU A 442 0.71 26.68 0.87
N PRO A 443 1.46 27.42 0.02
CA PRO A 443 0.87 28.10 -1.12
C PRO A 443 0.17 27.15 -2.11
N LEU A 444 0.75 25.99 -2.34
CA LEU A 444 0.18 24.97 -3.23
C LEU A 444 -1.17 24.45 -2.68
N ALA A 445 -1.31 24.26 -1.37
CA ALA A 445 -2.58 23.83 -0.78
C ALA A 445 -3.74 24.78 -1.16
N ARG A 446 -3.48 26.08 -1.25
CA ARG A 446 -4.44 27.08 -1.74
C ARG A 446 -4.77 26.90 -3.23
N VAL A 447 -3.75 26.67 -4.07
CA VAL A 447 -3.95 26.41 -5.51
C VAL A 447 -4.80 25.17 -5.72
N LEU A 448 -4.49 24.07 -5.01
CA LEU A 448 -5.25 22.83 -5.11
C LEU A 448 -6.69 23.00 -4.61
N ALA A 449 -6.90 23.77 -3.53
CA ALA A 449 -8.25 24.09 -3.06
C ALA A 449 -9.07 24.84 -4.11
N ASP A 450 -8.44 25.74 -4.88
CA ASP A 450 -9.11 26.47 -5.96
C ASP A 450 -9.39 25.56 -7.16
N MET A 451 -8.45 24.71 -7.57
CA MET A 451 -8.65 23.71 -8.62
C MET A 451 -9.80 22.74 -8.28
N GLU A 452 -9.85 22.24 -7.03
CA GLU A 452 -10.94 21.37 -6.54
C GLU A 452 -12.30 22.09 -6.56
N ARG A 453 -12.33 23.39 -6.23
CA ARG A 453 -13.52 24.22 -6.25
C ARG A 453 -14.03 24.48 -7.68
N ILE A 454 -13.12 24.74 -8.61
CA ILE A 454 -13.43 25.02 -10.01
C ILE A 454 -13.89 23.74 -10.73
N GLY A 455 -13.17 22.62 -10.54
CA GLY A 455 -13.42 21.37 -11.25
C GLY A 455 -13.11 21.43 -12.76
N PHE A 456 -13.28 20.32 -13.47
CA PHE A 456 -13.07 20.21 -14.91
C PHE A 456 -14.38 19.84 -15.62
N ALA A 457 -14.80 20.60 -16.61
CA ALA A 457 -16.03 20.34 -17.35
C ALA A 457 -15.91 19.07 -18.23
N ILE A 458 -16.99 18.29 -18.28
CA ILE A 458 -17.06 17.07 -19.07
C ILE A 458 -18.26 17.06 -20.02
N ASP A 459 -18.08 16.44 -21.18
CA ASP A 459 -19.19 16.08 -22.09
C ASP A 459 -19.80 14.75 -21.63
N ALA A 460 -20.73 14.82 -20.68
CA ALA A 460 -21.38 13.66 -20.09
C ALA A 460 -22.19 12.85 -21.12
N ASP A 461 -22.82 13.51 -22.10
CA ASP A 461 -23.57 12.81 -23.16
C ASP A 461 -22.63 12.06 -24.11
N GLY A 462 -21.51 12.67 -24.47
CA GLY A 462 -20.45 12.01 -25.21
C GLY A 462 -19.87 10.81 -24.47
N ILE A 463 -19.63 10.92 -23.16
CA ILE A 463 -19.16 9.81 -22.30
C ILE A 463 -20.21 8.68 -22.26
N ARG A 464 -21.51 8.98 -22.14
CA ARG A 464 -22.59 7.96 -22.18
C ARG A 464 -22.61 7.23 -23.50
N ALA A 465 -22.58 7.97 -24.61
CA ALA A 465 -22.56 7.37 -25.96
C ALA A 465 -21.33 6.51 -26.20
N PHE A 466 -20.17 6.95 -25.72
CA PHE A 466 -18.94 6.17 -25.76
C PHE A 466 -19.05 4.89 -24.92
N GLY A 467 -19.62 4.98 -23.72
CA GLY A 467 -19.88 3.84 -22.84
C GLY A 467 -20.80 2.79 -23.51
N ASP A 468 -21.87 3.23 -24.17
CA ASP A 468 -22.79 2.33 -24.88
C ASP A 468 -22.10 1.60 -26.05
N SER A 469 -21.25 2.31 -26.79
CA SER A 469 -20.39 1.67 -27.82
C SER A 469 -19.48 0.62 -27.23
N LEU A 470 -18.80 0.91 -26.10
CA LEU A 470 -17.91 -0.04 -25.41
C LEU A 470 -18.68 -1.26 -24.88
N ARG A 471 -19.89 -1.06 -24.33
CA ARG A 471 -20.72 -2.19 -23.84
C ARG A 471 -21.12 -3.12 -24.97
N SER A 472 -21.53 -2.57 -26.11
CA SER A 472 -21.86 -3.38 -27.29
C SER A 472 -20.67 -4.18 -27.81
N GLU A 473 -19.46 -3.59 -27.84
CA GLU A 473 -18.24 -4.33 -28.24
C GLU A 473 -17.85 -5.38 -27.19
N LEU A 474 -18.02 -5.06 -25.90
CA LEU A 474 -17.71 -5.98 -24.80
C LEU A 474 -18.56 -7.24 -24.86
N ASP A 475 -19.86 -7.11 -25.17
CA ASP A 475 -20.76 -8.25 -25.35
C ASP A 475 -20.31 -9.16 -26.50
N GLY A 476 -19.86 -8.56 -27.62
CA GLY A 476 -19.27 -9.30 -28.72
C GLY A 476 -17.99 -10.04 -28.34
N ILE A 477 -17.10 -9.40 -27.58
CA ILE A 477 -15.86 -10.02 -27.09
C ILE A 477 -16.18 -11.17 -26.12
N LEU A 478 -17.13 -10.99 -25.21
CA LEU A 478 -17.58 -12.06 -24.29
C LEU A 478 -18.13 -13.26 -25.06
N HIS A 479 -18.95 -13.01 -26.07
CA HIS A 479 -19.48 -14.08 -26.93
C HIS A 479 -18.35 -14.88 -27.59
N ASN A 480 -17.33 -14.21 -28.12
CA ASN A 480 -16.16 -14.85 -28.72
C ASN A 480 -15.41 -15.70 -27.69
N ILE A 481 -15.16 -15.15 -26.48
CA ILE A 481 -14.48 -15.88 -25.40
C ILE A 481 -15.26 -17.13 -25.01
N TYR A 482 -16.57 -17.03 -24.81
CA TYR A 482 -17.42 -18.15 -24.41
C TYR A 482 -17.53 -19.23 -25.53
N THR A 483 -17.56 -18.79 -26.76
CA THR A 483 -17.57 -19.70 -27.91
C THR A 483 -16.28 -20.51 -27.99
N GLU A 484 -15.14 -19.88 -27.80
CA GLU A 484 -13.81 -20.49 -27.82
C GLU A 484 -13.61 -21.45 -26.64
N VAL A 485 -14.00 -21.04 -25.43
CA VAL A 485 -13.89 -21.84 -24.19
C VAL A 485 -14.95 -22.95 -24.15
N GLY A 486 -16.14 -22.73 -24.75
CA GLY A 486 -17.24 -23.68 -24.83
C GLY A 486 -18.24 -23.59 -23.67
N TYR A 487 -18.15 -22.58 -22.79
CA TYR A 487 -19.12 -22.31 -21.73
C TYR A 487 -18.99 -20.87 -21.22
N GLU A 488 -20.03 -20.35 -20.55
CA GLU A 488 -20.05 -19.03 -19.91
C GLU A 488 -19.42 -19.05 -18.51
N PHE A 489 -18.61 -18.05 -18.20
CA PHE A 489 -17.96 -17.89 -16.91
C PHE A 489 -17.64 -16.42 -16.65
N ASN A 490 -17.32 -16.05 -15.40
CA ASN A 490 -16.90 -14.68 -15.07
C ASN A 490 -15.42 -14.46 -15.46
N VAL A 491 -15.19 -13.76 -16.58
CA VAL A 491 -13.85 -13.42 -17.08
C VAL A 491 -13.06 -12.54 -16.11
N ASN A 492 -13.76 -11.76 -15.25
CA ASN A 492 -13.13 -10.95 -14.20
C ASN A 492 -12.73 -11.77 -12.96
N SER A 493 -13.17 -13.03 -12.84
CA SER A 493 -12.73 -13.90 -11.77
C SER A 493 -11.41 -14.59 -12.14
N PRO A 494 -10.27 -14.27 -11.49
CA PRO A 494 -9.00 -14.92 -11.79
C PRO A 494 -9.04 -16.44 -11.64
N LYS A 495 -9.89 -16.96 -10.76
CA LYS A 495 -10.07 -18.40 -10.55
C LYS A 495 -10.75 -19.03 -11.74
N GLN A 496 -11.94 -18.54 -12.14
CA GLN A 496 -12.71 -19.09 -13.26
C GLN A 496 -11.96 -18.93 -14.59
N LEU A 497 -11.31 -17.78 -14.78
CA LEU A 497 -10.45 -17.57 -15.94
C LEU A 497 -9.27 -18.56 -15.97
N GLY A 498 -8.63 -18.81 -14.81
CA GLY A 498 -7.57 -19.80 -14.71
C GLY A 498 -8.05 -21.22 -15.05
N GLU A 499 -9.22 -21.63 -14.54
CA GLU A 499 -9.85 -22.91 -14.88
C GLU A 499 -10.15 -23.01 -16.40
N ALA A 500 -10.69 -21.96 -17.01
CA ALA A 500 -10.97 -21.89 -18.44
C ALA A 500 -9.70 -22.04 -19.28
N LEU A 501 -8.64 -21.31 -18.96
CA LEU A 501 -7.42 -21.30 -19.76
C LEU A 501 -6.55 -22.56 -19.58
N PHE A 502 -6.35 -23.00 -18.33
CA PHE A 502 -5.36 -24.03 -18.03
C PHE A 502 -5.96 -25.43 -17.89
N ASP A 503 -7.17 -25.53 -17.34
CA ASP A 503 -7.82 -26.83 -17.15
C ASP A 503 -8.70 -27.22 -18.36
N LYS A 504 -9.43 -26.26 -18.95
CA LYS A 504 -10.32 -26.53 -20.08
C LYS A 504 -9.60 -26.45 -21.41
N LEU A 505 -8.91 -25.37 -21.72
CA LEU A 505 -8.18 -25.17 -22.98
C LEU A 505 -6.79 -25.82 -22.97
N GLY A 506 -6.29 -26.26 -21.80
CA GLY A 506 -5.01 -26.98 -21.68
C GLY A 506 -3.78 -26.11 -22.00
N LEU A 507 -3.88 -24.79 -21.85
CA LEU A 507 -2.75 -23.90 -22.09
C LEU A 507 -1.63 -24.13 -21.06
N PRO A 508 -0.34 -23.93 -21.44
CA PRO A 508 0.78 -24.18 -20.52
C PRO A 508 0.80 -23.16 -19.39
N PRO A 509 0.66 -23.58 -18.12
CA PRO A 509 0.72 -22.64 -16.99
C PRO A 509 2.14 -22.13 -16.78
N ARG A 510 2.34 -20.81 -16.73
CA ARG A 510 3.65 -20.15 -16.52
C ARG A 510 3.97 -19.92 -15.05
N LYS A 511 2.98 -19.54 -14.27
CA LYS A 511 3.11 -19.27 -12.83
C LYS A 511 1.92 -19.85 -12.08
N LYS A 512 2.17 -20.64 -11.04
CA LYS A 512 1.20 -20.92 -9.98
C LYS A 512 1.56 -20.09 -8.75
N ASN A 513 0.63 -19.34 -8.23
CA ASN A 513 0.74 -18.70 -6.93
C ASN A 513 -0.14 -19.46 -5.93
N ALA A 514 -0.08 -19.07 -4.66
CA ALA A 514 -0.89 -19.69 -3.60
C ALA A 514 -2.42 -19.61 -3.85
N ARG A 515 -2.85 -18.78 -4.80
CA ARG A 515 -4.26 -18.58 -5.20
C ARG A 515 -4.66 -19.41 -6.43
N GLY A 516 -3.77 -20.23 -6.98
CA GLY A 516 -3.96 -20.98 -8.19
C GLY A 516 -3.14 -20.46 -9.38
N TYR A 517 -3.65 -20.58 -10.58
CA TYR A 517 -2.99 -20.09 -11.79
C TYR A 517 -2.97 -18.54 -11.81
N SER A 518 -1.82 -17.95 -12.12
CA SER A 518 -1.76 -16.52 -12.40
C SER A 518 -2.44 -16.22 -13.73
N THR A 519 -3.27 -15.18 -13.74
CA THR A 519 -3.90 -14.61 -14.93
C THR A 519 -3.59 -13.12 -15.04
N ASP A 520 -2.44 -12.68 -14.49
CA ASP A 520 -1.97 -11.31 -14.64
C ASP A 520 -1.64 -10.99 -16.12
N ALA A 521 -1.50 -9.69 -16.42
CA ALA A 521 -1.26 -9.25 -17.79
C ALA A 521 0.02 -9.87 -18.39
N GLU A 522 1.10 -9.99 -17.60
CA GLU A 522 2.36 -10.61 -18.06
C GLU A 522 2.16 -12.08 -18.42
N THR A 523 1.41 -12.81 -17.58
CA THR A 523 1.09 -14.21 -17.87
C THR A 523 0.25 -14.35 -19.14
N LEU A 524 -0.81 -13.54 -19.28
CA LEU A 524 -1.66 -13.57 -20.47
C LEU A 524 -0.88 -13.18 -21.74
N GLU A 525 -0.08 -12.10 -21.70
CA GLU A 525 0.78 -11.72 -22.84
C GLU A 525 1.69 -12.88 -23.30
N SER A 526 2.25 -13.63 -22.34
CA SER A 526 3.10 -14.80 -22.66
C SER A 526 2.33 -15.97 -23.25
N LEU A 527 1.01 -15.98 -23.16
CA LEU A 527 0.13 -17.03 -23.69
C LEU A 527 -0.44 -16.71 -25.08
N ARG A 528 -0.28 -15.48 -25.59
CA ARG A 528 -0.75 -15.08 -26.94
C ARG A 528 -0.40 -16.07 -28.05
N PRO A 529 0.83 -16.63 -28.13
CA PRO A 529 1.19 -17.57 -29.19
C PRO A 529 0.44 -18.90 -29.14
N TYR A 530 -0.28 -19.21 -28.05
CA TYR A 530 -0.89 -20.53 -27.84
C TYR A 530 -2.39 -20.55 -28.11
N SER A 531 -3.09 -19.41 -28.05
CA SER A 531 -4.54 -19.35 -28.34
C SER A 531 -4.99 -17.91 -28.62
N PRO A 532 -5.84 -17.72 -29.68
CA PRO A 532 -6.40 -16.41 -30.00
C PRO A 532 -7.34 -15.86 -28.92
N VAL A 533 -7.90 -16.73 -28.07
CA VAL A 533 -8.75 -16.31 -26.94
C VAL A 533 -8.03 -15.34 -25.97
N ILE A 534 -6.71 -15.40 -25.92
CA ILE A 534 -5.90 -14.54 -25.06
C ILE A 534 -6.01 -13.06 -25.49
N ASP A 535 -6.01 -12.80 -26.80
CA ASP A 535 -6.19 -11.44 -27.32
C ASP A 535 -7.60 -10.90 -26.98
N GLU A 536 -8.62 -11.74 -27.09
CA GLU A 536 -9.98 -11.37 -26.69
C GLU A 536 -10.08 -11.09 -25.16
N ILE A 537 -9.41 -11.87 -24.31
CA ILE A 537 -9.39 -11.65 -22.86
C ILE A 537 -8.64 -10.36 -22.51
N LEU A 538 -7.52 -10.07 -23.14
CA LEU A 538 -6.77 -8.84 -22.93
C LEU A 538 -7.59 -7.62 -23.37
N LYS A 539 -8.25 -7.72 -24.51
CA LYS A 539 -9.18 -6.73 -25.03
C LYS A 539 -10.36 -6.53 -24.09
N TYR A 540 -11.00 -7.60 -23.64
CA TYR A 540 -12.07 -7.57 -22.64
C TYR A 540 -11.67 -6.79 -21.39
N ARG A 541 -10.52 -7.09 -20.79
CA ARG A 541 -10.04 -6.41 -19.60
C ARG A 541 -9.80 -4.92 -19.83
N THR A 542 -9.29 -4.55 -21.00
CA THR A 542 -9.10 -3.15 -21.36
C THR A 542 -10.43 -2.41 -21.43
N TYR A 543 -11.42 -2.97 -22.11
CA TYR A 543 -12.75 -2.40 -22.28
C TYR A 543 -13.51 -2.34 -20.94
N ALA A 544 -13.48 -3.42 -20.16
CA ALA A 544 -14.13 -3.48 -18.86
C ALA A 544 -13.55 -2.44 -17.88
N LYS A 545 -12.23 -2.22 -17.91
CA LYS A 545 -11.59 -1.17 -17.12
C LYS A 545 -11.98 0.22 -17.61
N LEU A 546 -12.03 0.45 -18.92
CA LEU A 546 -12.47 1.75 -19.48
C LEU A 546 -13.91 2.07 -19.05
N LEU A 547 -14.80 1.10 -19.11
CA LEU A 547 -16.18 1.25 -18.68
C LEU A 547 -16.28 1.55 -17.17
N SER A 548 -15.79 0.64 -16.33
CA SER A 548 -16.04 0.74 -14.88
C SER A 548 -15.28 1.88 -14.22
N THR A 549 -14.02 2.11 -14.62
CA THR A 549 -13.16 3.11 -13.95
C THR A 549 -13.37 4.50 -14.51
N TYR A 550 -13.50 4.62 -15.83
CA TYR A 550 -13.54 5.94 -16.46
C TYR A 550 -14.94 6.37 -16.89
N VAL A 551 -15.68 5.55 -17.63
CA VAL A 551 -17.05 5.94 -18.06
C VAL A 551 -17.97 6.07 -16.86
N ASP A 552 -18.17 4.97 -16.12
CA ASP A 552 -19.08 4.95 -14.97
C ASP A 552 -18.53 5.84 -13.83
N GLY A 553 -17.20 5.85 -13.61
CA GLY A 553 -16.55 6.67 -12.61
C GLY A 553 -16.72 8.17 -12.85
N LEU A 554 -16.54 8.66 -14.08
CA LEU A 554 -16.71 10.07 -14.43
C LEU A 554 -18.19 10.51 -14.37
N LEU A 555 -19.11 9.70 -14.91
CA LEU A 555 -20.54 10.00 -14.88
C LEU A 555 -21.10 10.03 -13.44
N ASN A 556 -20.57 9.19 -12.53
CA ASN A 556 -20.96 9.22 -11.13
C ASN A 556 -20.35 10.40 -10.35
N ALA A 557 -19.25 10.95 -10.85
CA ALA A 557 -18.57 12.10 -10.25
C ALA A 557 -19.01 13.45 -10.83
N GLU A 558 -19.87 13.46 -11.87
CA GLU A 558 -20.42 14.69 -12.45
C GLU A 558 -21.25 15.44 -11.41
N ALA A 559 -20.86 16.68 -11.12
CA ALA A 559 -21.57 17.57 -10.23
C ALA A 559 -22.69 18.33 -10.97
N ALA A 560 -23.54 19.05 -10.22
CA ALA A 560 -24.68 19.79 -10.78
C ALA A 560 -24.30 20.90 -11.77
N ASP A 561 -23.05 21.36 -11.73
CA ASP A 561 -22.49 22.36 -12.66
C ASP A 561 -21.91 21.75 -13.95
N GLY A 562 -22.02 20.42 -14.14
CA GLY A 562 -21.48 19.70 -15.30
C GLY A 562 -19.95 19.52 -15.26
N ARG A 563 -19.36 19.66 -14.07
CA ARG A 563 -17.91 19.52 -13.88
C ARG A 563 -17.62 18.35 -12.94
N VAL A 564 -16.40 17.88 -13.00
CA VAL A 564 -15.86 16.85 -12.08
C VAL A 564 -14.87 17.51 -11.12
N HIS A 565 -15.14 17.41 -9.83
CA HIS A 565 -14.32 17.99 -8.76
C HIS A 565 -13.46 16.90 -8.10
N SER A 566 -12.31 16.64 -8.69
CA SER A 566 -11.35 15.67 -8.13
C SER A 566 -10.70 16.21 -6.86
N THR A 567 -10.32 15.33 -5.95
CA THR A 567 -9.53 15.68 -4.77
C THR A 567 -8.05 15.49 -5.05
N PHE A 568 -7.24 16.53 -4.83
CA PHE A 568 -5.79 16.50 -4.98
C PHE A 568 -5.09 16.34 -3.64
N ILE A 569 -4.24 15.32 -3.49
CA ILE A 569 -3.59 14.96 -2.23
C ILE A 569 -2.09 15.22 -2.32
N GLN A 570 -1.57 16.09 -1.42
CA GLN A 570 -0.14 16.40 -1.33
C GLN A 570 0.64 15.38 -0.50
N THR A 571 -0.04 14.64 0.39
CA THR A 571 0.56 13.84 1.47
C THR A 571 0.62 12.34 1.19
N GLU A 572 0.33 11.89 -0.02
CA GLU A 572 0.28 10.45 -0.36
C GLU A 572 1.58 9.95 -1.00
N ALA A 573 2.12 10.69 -1.97
CA ALA A 573 3.27 10.24 -2.73
C ALA A 573 4.59 10.52 -1.99
N ARG A 574 5.37 9.48 -1.73
CA ARG A 574 6.68 9.58 -1.06
C ARG A 574 7.73 10.38 -1.86
N THR A 575 7.49 10.64 -3.12
CA THR A 575 8.36 11.43 -4.01
C THR A 575 8.03 12.92 -4.02
N GLY A 576 7.00 13.35 -3.33
CA GLY A 576 6.50 14.72 -3.41
C GLY A 576 5.50 15.00 -4.53
N ARG A 577 5.20 14.02 -5.40
CA ARG A 577 4.16 14.16 -6.43
C ARG A 577 2.79 14.38 -5.80
N ILE A 578 1.92 15.09 -6.49
CA ILE A 578 0.49 15.21 -6.15
C ILE A 578 -0.20 13.94 -6.65
N SER A 579 -1.14 13.39 -5.88
CA SER A 579 -2.07 12.36 -6.36
C SER A 579 -3.48 12.95 -6.51
N SER A 580 -4.29 12.30 -7.34
CA SER A 580 -5.68 12.67 -7.60
C SER A 580 -6.58 11.50 -7.31
N THR A 581 -7.73 11.75 -6.65
CA THR A 581 -8.71 10.72 -6.29
C THR A 581 -10.14 11.26 -6.41
N GLU A 582 -11.07 10.37 -6.58
CA GLU A 582 -12.51 10.62 -6.62
C GLU A 582 -12.97 11.70 -7.61
N PRO A 583 -12.68 11.53 -8.92
CA PRO A 583 -11.95 10.45 -9.59
C PRO A 583 -10.45 10.76 -9.77
N ASN A 584 -9.64 9.71 -10.05
CA ASN A 584 -8.24 9.91 -10.38
C ASN A 584 -8.07 10.37 -11.83
N LEU A 585 -7.90 11.67 -12.05
CA LEU A 585 -7.73 12.28 -13.37
C LEU A 585 -6.32 12.09 -13.94
N GLN A 586 -5.31 11.82 -13.10
CA GLN A 586 -3.92 11.64 -13.54
C GLN A 586 -3.66 10.28 -14.20
N ASN A 587 -4.60 9.33 -14.11
CA ASN A 587 -4.48 8.00 -14.69
C ASN A 587 -5.28 7.78 -15.98
N ILE A 588 -5.82 8.84 -16.58
CA ILE A 588 -6.58 8.74 -17.85
C ILE A 588 -5.61 8.32 -18.96
N PRO A 589 -5.86 7.18 -19.65
CA PRO A 589 -4.91 6.65 -20.62
C PRO A 589 -4.72 7.56 -21.82
N ILE A 590 -3.47 7.66 -22.31
CA ILE A 590 -3.15 8.42 -23.52
C ILE A 590 -2.58 7.53 -24.64
N ARG A 591 -1.99 6.37 -24.29
CA ARG A 591 -1.22 5.55 -25.23
C ARG A 591 -2.06 4.70 -26.18
N THR A 592 -3.31 4.45 -25.85
CA THR A 592 -4.23 3.67 -26.66
C THR A 592 -5.26 4.59 -27.31
N GLU A 593 -5.69 4.29 -28.51
CA GLU A 593 -6.71 5.09 -29.23
C GLU A 593 -7.99 5.27 -28.41
N LEU A 594 -8.52 4.19 -27.81
CA LEU A 594 -9.69 4.25 -26.94
C LEU A 594 -9.43 5.05 -25.66
N GLY A 595 -8.22 4.98 -25.11
CA GLY A 595 -7.84 5.72 -23.91
C GLY A 595 -7.69 7.21 -24.21
N SER A 596 -6.99 7.58 -25.29
CA SER A 596 -6.84 8.98 -25.70
C SER A 596 -8.17 9.63 -26.04
N ARG A 597 -9.12 8.86 -26.60
CA ARG A 597 -10.48 9.34 -26.88
C ARG A 597 -11.21 9.81 -25.62
N LEU A 598 -10.92 9.27 -24.43
CA LEU A 598 -11.48 9.77 -23.17
C LEU A 598 -11.11 11.23 -22.91
N ARG A 599 -9.92 11.68 -23.31
CA ARG A 599 -9.50 13.08 -23.16
C ARG A 599 -10.32 14.04 -24.02
N SER A 600 -10.97 13.58 -25.10
CA SER A 600 -11.84 14.43 -25.89
C SER A 600 -13.16 14.79 -25.20
N TYR A 601 -13.53 14.10 -24.13
CA TYR A 601 -14.72 14.40 -23.33
C TYR A 601 -14.44 15.33 -22.14
N PHE A 602 -13.20 15.71 -21.91
CA PHE A 602 -12.85 16.82 -21.02
C PHE A 602 -12.82 18.09 -21.87
N VAL A 603 -13.78 18.97 -21.63
CA VAL A 603 -14.08 20.10 -22.49
C VAL A 603 -13.88 21.42 -21.77
N ALA A 604 -13.63 22.48 -22.52
CA ALA A 604 -13.67 23.82 -21.99
C ALA A 604 -15.12 24.24 -21.67
N GLY A 605 -15.30 25.08 -20.67
CA GLY A 605 -16.57 25.72 -20.36
C GLY A 605 -17.12 26.53 -21.55
N ALA A 606 -18.41 26.91 -21.49
CA ALA A 606 -19.03 27.65 -22.55
C ALA A 606 -18.35 29.03 -22.76
N GLY A 607 -17.83 29.27 -23.94
CA GLY A 607 -17.06 30.49 -24.30
C GLY A 607 -15.58 30.44 -23.93
N GLU A 608 -15.14 29.37 -23.30
CA GLU A 608 -13.74 29.17 -22.87
C GLU A 608 -12.98 28.27 -23.85
N THR A 609 -11.67 28.18 -23.63
CA THR A 609 -10.73 27.33 -24.37
C THR A 609 -9.69 26.80 -23.41
N LEU A 610 -9.22 25.56 -23.62
CA LEU A 610 -8.14 24.97 -22.85
C LEU A 610 -6.79 25.38 -23.42
N VAL A 611 -5.87 25.71 -22.55
CA VAL A 611 -4.45 25.94 -22.84
C VAL A 611 -3.69 24.93 -22.01
N ASP A 612 -2.98 24.03 -22.68
CA ASP A 612 -2.15 22.98 -22.08
C ASP A 612 -0.68 23.33 -22.24
N ALA A 613 0.10 23.19 -21.18
CA ALA A 613 1.54 23.39 -21.21
C ALA A 613 2.25 22.21 -20.56
N ASP A 614 3.07 21.48 -21.33
CA ASP A 614 3.80 20.31 -20.90
C ASP A 614 5.32 20.57 -20.92
N TYR A 615 6.02 20.13 -19.88
CA TYR A 615 7.48 20.20 -19.83
C TYR A 615 8.13 19.19 -20.80
N SER A 616 8.98 19.68 -21.66
CA SER A 616 9.75 18.80 -22.55
C SER A 616 10.91 18.14 -21.79
N GLN A 617 10.75 16.84 -21.46
CA GLN A 617 11.80 15.97 -20.90
C GLN A 617 12.42 16.48 -19.60
N ILE A 618 11.62 17.00 -18.67
CA ILE A 618 12.07 17.65 -17.45
C ILE A 618 13.05 16.79 -16.63
N GLU A 619 12.77 15.50 -16.46
CA GLU A 619 13.62 14.61 -15.65
C GLU A 619 15.02 14.42 -16.24
N LEU A 620 15.16 14.37 -17.58
CA LEU A 620 16.47 14.29 -18.25
C LEU A 620 17.23 15.62 -18.20
N ARG A 621 16.53 16.75 -18.23
CA ARG A 621 17.14 18.08 -18.05
C ARG A 621 17.65 18.26 -16.61
N ILE A 622 16.88 17.80 -15.63
CA ILE A 622 17.32 17.76 -14.22
C ILE A 622 18.54 16.85 -14.07
N LEU A 623 18.53 15.67 -14.67
CA LEU A 623 19.67 14.75 -14.65
C LEU A 623 20.93 15.42 -15.27
N ALA A 624 20.80 16.08 -16.41
CA ALA A 624 21.89 16.79 -17.07
C ALA A 624 22.45 17.92 -16.18
N HIS A 625 21.58 18.63 -15.45
CA HIS A 625 21.99 19.68 -14.53
C HIS A 625 22.73 19.10 -13.31
N ILE A 626 22.15 18.11 -12.64
CA ILE A 626 22.70 17.51 -11.42
C ILE A 626 24.04 16.84 -11.68
N THR A 627 24.15 16.09 -12.78
CA THR A 627 25.38 15.35 -13.11
C THR A 627 26.47 16.25 -13.66
N GLY A 628 26.10 17.38 -14.27
CA GLY A 628 27.04 18.22 -15.02
C GLY A 628 27.67 17.50 -16.21
N ASP A 629 26.98 16.46 -16.77
CA ASP A 629 27.47 15.74 -17.95
C ASP A 629 27.46 16.63 -19.19
N GLU A 630 28.63 16.94 -19.73
CA GLU A 630 28.80 17.89 -20.79
C GLU A 630 28.13 17.47 -22.10
N HIS A 631 28.15 16.18 -22.41
CA HIS A 631 27.51 15.67 -23.62
C HIS A 631 25.99 15.80 -23.53
N MET A 632 25.42 15.52 -22.37
CA MET A 632 23.98 15.64 -22.13
C MET A 632 23.55 17.10 -22.11
N GLN A 633 24.32 17.98 -21.44
CA GLN A 633 24.05 19.43 -21.42
C GLN A 633 24.13 20.03 -22.83
N GLN A 634 25.18 19.74 -23.62
CA GLN A 634 25.32 20.24 -24.98
C GLN A 634 24.19 19.77 -25.90
N ALA A 635 23.71 18.54 -25.75
CA ALA A 635 22.56 18.06 -26.52
C ALA A 635 21.32 18.95 -26.28
N PHE A 636 21.03 19.29 -25.04
CA PHE A 636 19.88 20.14 -24.69
C PHE A 636 20.10 21.61 -25.10
N LEU A 637 21.31 22.18 -24.93
CA LEU A 637 21.64 23.54 -25.31
C LEU A 637 21.57 23.75 -26.83
N ASN A 638 21.88 22.72 -27.60
CA ASN A 638 21.81 22.76 -29.06
C ASN A 638 20.39 22.41 -29.59
N GLY A 639 19.40 22.20 -28.74
CA GLY A 639 18.06 21.83 -29.15
C GLY A 639 17.95 20.42 -29.77
N ALA A 640 18.96 19.56 -29.56
CA ALA A 640 18.95 18.20 -30.10
C ALA A 640 17.94 17.30 -29.38
N ASP A 641 17.35 16.37 -30.14
CA ASP A 641 16.54 15.29 -29.56
C ASP A 641 17.45 14.29 -28.85
N ILE A 642 17.49 14.35 -27.52
CA ILE A 642 18.35 13.50 -26.69
C ILE A 642 18.11 12.00 -26.94
N HIS A 643 16.89 11.59 -27.27
CA HIS A 643 16.59 10.18 -27.56
C HIS A 643 17.15 9.79 -28.94
N ARG A 644 17.13 10.71 -29.91
CA ARG A 644 17.72 10.50 -31.23
C ARG A 644 19.25 10.47 -31.13
N SER A 645 19.84 11.41 -30.42
CA SER A 645 21.30 11.45 -30.17
C SER A 645 21.78 10.19 -29.41
N THR A 646 21.03 9.75 -28.41
CA THR A 646 21.31 8.51 -27.70
C THR A 646 21.21 7.29 -28.63
N ALA A 647 20.17 7.22 -29.48
CA ALA A 647 20.02 6.15 -30.47
C ALA A 647 21.21 6.08 -31.43
N ALA A 648 21.60 7.22 -31.98
CA ALA A 648 22.75 7.31 -32.92
C ALA A 648 24.03 6.72 -32.31
N LYS A 649 24.28 7.02 -31.02
CA LYS A 649 25.45 6.53 -30.28
C LYS A 649 25.35 5.06 -29.92
N ILE A 650 24.19 4.59 -29.42
CA ILE A 650 23.98 3.19 -29.02
C ILE A 650 24.06 2.24 -30.21
N TYR A 651 23.45 2.63 -31.34
CA TYR A 651 23.41 1.81 -32.56
C TYR A 651 24.56 2.11 -33.53
N HIS A 652 25.46 3.06 -33.19
CA HIS A 652 26.61 3.45 -34.01
C HIS A 652 26.22 3.89 -35.43
N ILE A 653 25.16 4.69 -35.56
CA ILE A 653 24.64 5.22 -36.83
C ILE A 653 24.56 6.74 -36.78
N PRO A 654 24.58 7.45 -37.92
CA PRO A 654 24.30 8.86 -37.97
C PRO A 654 22.90 9.22 -37.43
N GLU A 655 22.73 10.40 -36.82
CA GLU A 655 21.41 10.84 -36.32
C GLU A 655 20.34 10.89 -37.43
N SER A 656 20.73 11.16 -38.66
CA SER A 656 19.82 11.15 -39.81
C SER A 656 19.24 9.80 -40.17
N GLU A 657 19.90 8.71 -39.75
CA GLU A 657 19.47 7.32 -40.00
C GLU A 657 18.66 6.73 -38.83
N VAL A 658 18.47 7.48 -37.74
CA VAL A 658 17.70 7.04 -36.60
C VAL A 658 16.21 7.00 -36.95
N THR A 659 15.66 5.79 -37.03
CA THR A 659 14.23 5.56 -37.27
C THR A 659 13.37 5.88 -36.04
N PRO A 660 12.05 6.11 -36.18
CA PRO A 660 11.15 6.28 -35.04
C PRO A 660 11.20 5.13 -34.04
N GLN A 661 11.39 3.88 -34.50
CA GLN A 661 11.51 2.69 -33.67
C GLN A 661 12.79 2.73 -32.81
N LEU A 662 13.93 3.07 -33.41
CA LEU A 662 15.21 3.20 -32.69
C LEU A 662 15.18 4.36 -31.68
N ARG A 663 14.55 5.49 -32.03
CA ARG A 663 14.30 6.59 -31.12
C ARG A 663 13.44 6.16 -29.93
N SER A 664 12.36 5.40 -30.19
CA SER A 664 11.48 4.87 -29.12
C SER A 664 12.22 3.89 -28.21
N ALA A 665 13.04 3.00 -28.77
CA ALA A 665 13.89 2.10 -27.99
C ALA A 665 14.87 2.87 -27.10
N SER A 666 15.53 3.91 -27.65
CA SER A 666 16.43 4.76 -26.86
C SER A 666 15.72 5.60 -25.80
N LYS A 667 14.46 5.99 -26.02
CA LYS A 667 13.62 6.58 -24.98
C LYS A 667 13.45 5.61 -23.82
N ALA A 668 13.14 4.34 -24.08
CA ALA A 668 13.03 3.30 -23.04
C ALA A 668 14.35 3.04 -22.32
N ILE A 669 15.49 3.13 -23.04
CA ILE A 669 16.84 3.00 -22.46
C ILE A 669 17.13 4.19 -21.52
N ASN A 670 16.95 5.42 -21.99
CA ASN A 670 17.20 6.64 -21.22
C ASN A 670 16.44 6.62 -19.88
N PHE A 671 15.13 6.39 -19.92
CA PHE A 671 14.31 6.30 -18.72
C PHE A 671 14.61 5.04 -17.90
N GLY A 672 14.84 3.90 -18.56
CA GLY A 672 15.18 2.65 -17.87
C GLY A 672 16.43 2.79 -16.99
N ILE A 673 17.48 3.41 -17.51
CA ILE A 673 18.74 3.64 -16.79
C ILE A 673 18.54 4.64 -15.66
N MET A 674 17.88 5.76 -15.92
CA MET A 674 17.55 6.75 -14.91
C MET A 674 16.76 6.13 -13.76
N TYR A 675 15.83 5.22 -14.04
CA TYR A 675 15.06 4.49 -13.02
C TYR A 675 15.76 3.26 -12.44
N GLY A 676 17.05 3.04 -12.77
CA GLY A 676 17.85 1.97 -12.22
C GLY A 676 17.45 0.58 -12.69
N LYS A 677 16.85 0.45 -13.89
CA LYS A 677 16.59 -0.85 -14.52
C LYS A 677 17.91 -1.52 -14.91
N GLY A 678 18.08 -2.78 -14.53
CA GLY A 678 19.20 -3.62 -14.99
C GLY A 678 18.93 -4.22 -16.36
N ALA A 679 19.95 -4.84 -16.95
CA ALA A 679 19.94 -5.47 -18.28
C ALA A 679 18.76 -6.44 -18.50
N TYR A 680 18.38 -7.20 -17.47
CA TYR A 680 17.25 -8.14 -17.54
C TYR A 680 15.89 -7.43 -17.74
N SER A 681 15.63 -6.36 -16.99
CA SER A 681 14.39 -5.60 -17.16
C SER A 681 14.37 -4.87 -18.50
N LEU A 682 15.50 -4.29 -18.88
CA LEU A 682 15.64 -3.58 -20.15
C LEU A 682 15.45 -4.52 -21.34
N SER A 683 15.97 -5.76 -21.28
CA SER A 683 15.79 -6.77 -22.34
C SER A 683 14.31 -7.13 -22.55
N LYS A 684 13.52 -7.21 -21.46
CA LYS A 684 12.08 -7.46 -21.55
C LYS A 684 11.34 -6.28 -22.19
N ASP A 685 11.67 -5.06 -21.81
CA ASP A 685 11.01 -3.86 -22.34
C ASP A 685 11.26 -3.67 -23.84
N LEU A 686 12.47 -4.02 -24.30
CA LEU A 686 12.89 -3.86 -25.68
C LEU A 686 12.64 -5.12 -26.55
N GLY A 687 12.30 -6.25 -25.95
CA GLY A 687 12.15 -7.53 -26.66
C GLY A 687 13.46 -8.09 -27.24
N ILE A 688 14.61 -7.77 -26.62
CA ILE A 688 15.96 -8.14 -27.09
C ILE A 688 16.64 -9.10 -26.10
N PRO A 689 17.71 -9.81 -26.52
CA PRO A 689 18.50 -10.65 -25.62
C PRO A 689 19.13 -9.84 -24.47
N VAL A 690 19.24 -10.44 -23.27
CA VAL A 690 19.81 -9.79 -22.07
C VAL A 690 21.24 -9.28 -22.32
N LYS A 691 22.04 -10.02 -23.11
CA LYS A 691 23.42 -9.62 -23.47
C LYS A 691 23.45 -8.34 -24.31
N GLU A 692 22.50 -8.17 -25.20
CA GLU A 692 22.37 -6.97 -26.03
C GLU A 692 21.92 -5.78 -25.19
N ALA A 693 20.94 -5.97 -24.30
CA ALA A 693 20.52 -4.97 -23.32
C ALA A 693 21.66 -4.53 -22.38
N ASP A 694 22.53 -5.46 -21.97
CA ASP A 694 23.73 -5.15 -21.17
C ASP A 694 24.74 -4.32 -21.97
N THR A 695 24.90 -4.61 -23.26
CA THR A 695 25.75 -3.81 -24.14
C THR A 695 25.20 -2.38 -24.28
N PHE A 696 23.89 -2.24 -24.48
CA PHE A 696 23.25 -0.91 -24.55
C PHE A 696 23.42 -0.11 -23.27
N LEU A 697 23.23 -0.76 -22.11
CA LEU A 697 23.46 -0.15 -20.81
C LEU A 697 24.90 0.38 -20.66
N LYS A 698 25.89 -0.42 -21.01
CA LYS A 698 27.30 -0.05 -20.96
C LYS A 698 27.62 1.11 -21.91
N THR A 699 27.16 1.01 -23.17
CA THR A 699 27.38 2.08 -24.16
C THR A 699 26.78 3.40 -23.73
N TYR A 700 25.60 3.36 -23.08
CA TYR A 700 24.97 4.56 -22.52
C TYR A 700 25.83 5.18 -21.40
N LEU A 701 26.27 4.37 -20.43
CA LEU A 701 27.09 4.84 -19.32
C LEU A 701 28.48 5.32 -19.77
N ASP A 702 29.04 4.68 -20.79
CA ASP A 702 30.29 5.14 -21.42
C ASP A 702 30.09 6.48 -22.18
N THR A 703 28.88 6.69 -22.73
CA THR A 703 28.51 7.95 -23.42
C THR A 703 28.30 9.11 -22.44
N PHE A 704 27.72 8.79 -21.26
CA PHE A 704 27.40 9.76 -20.20
C PHE A 704 28.10 9.36 -18.88
N PRO A 705 29.42 9.49 -18.78
CA PRO A 705 30.20 8.93 -17.66
C PRO A 705 29.88 9.60 -16.32
N LYS A 706 29.49 10.88 -16.32
CA LYS A 706 29.11 11.57 -15.09
C LYS A 706 27.76 11.10 -14.55
N VAL A 707 26.89 10.52 -15.40
CA VAL A 707 25.65 9.88 -14.96
C VAL A 707 25.94 8.63 -14.14
N ASP A 708 26.89 7.77 -14.57
CA ASP A 708 27.29 6.58 -13.81
C ASP A 708 27.89 6.94 -12.43
N GLY A 709 28.76 7.95 -12.40
CA GLY A 709 29.32 8.51 -11.17
C GLY A 709 28.22 8.96 -10.21
N TYR A 710 27.32 9.80 -10.67
CA TYR A 710 26.19 10.29 -9.87
C TYR A 710 25.31 9.16 -9.31
N MET A 711 25.00 8.15 -10.13
CA MET A 711 24.19 7.02 -9.69
C MET A 711 24.83 6.24 -8.53
N LYS A 712 26.16 6.10 -8.52
CA LYS A 712 26.91 5.48 -7.45
C LYS A 712 26.97 6.36 -6.20
N ASP A 713 27.20 7.66 -6.40
CA ASP A 713 27.30 8.65 -5.33
C ASP A 713 25.98 8.82 -4.58
N CYS A 714 24.84 8.81 -5.29
CA CYS A 714 23.52 8.82 -4.66
C CYS A 714 23.31 7.66 -3.68
N ILE A 715 23.70 6.45 -4.08
CA ILE A 715 23.57 5.26 -3.22
C ILE A 715 24.52 5.37 -2.03
N ALA A 716 25.77 5.80 -2.24
CA ALA A 716 26.75 5.96 -1.17
C ALA A 716 26.28 7.03 -0.17
N HIS A 717 25.81 8.16 -0.65
CA HIS A 717 25.26 9.24 0.17
C HIS A 717 24.04 8.76 0.96
N ALA A 718 23.10 8.07 0.31
CA ALA A 718 21.91 7.54 0.97
C ALA A 718 22.23 6.50 2.05
N LYS A 719 23.28 5.69 1.86
CA LYS A 719 23.77 4.74 2.89
C LYS A 719 24.41 5.46 4.08
N ASP A 720 25.11 6.57 3.83
CA ASP A 720 25.76 7.36 4.89
C ASP A 720 24.75 8.18 5.69
N LYS A 721 23.82 8.87 5.02
CA LYS A 721 22.87 9.80 5.64
C LYS A 721 21.55 9.15 6.08
N GLY A 722 21.20 7.97 5.54
CA GLY A 722 19.91 7.31 5.75
C GLY A 722 18.77 7.87 4.91
N TYR A 723 19.01 8.94 4.13
CA TYR A 723 18.01 9.57 3.28
C TYR A 723 18.61 10.10 1.97
N VAL A 724 17.73 10.43 1.03
CA VAL A 724 18.05 11.25 -0.16
C VAL A 724 17.22 12.52 -0.15
N GLU A 725 17.67 13.54 -0.90
CA GLU A 725 16.97 14.81 -0.99
C GLU A 725 16.89 15.33 -2.44
N THR A 726 15.86 16.16 -2.69
CA THR A 726 15.72 16.92 -3.94
C THR A 726 16.61 18.15 -3.93
N LEU A 727 16.73 18.85 -5.06
CA LEU A 727 17.43 20.12 -5.14
C LEU A 727 16.79 21.23 -4.28
N PHE A 728 15.56 21.03 -3.83
CA PHE A 728 14.84 21.94 -2.93
C PHE A 728 14.92 21.51 -1.44
N GLY A 729 15.63 20.42 -1.14
CA GLY A 729 15.81 19.93 0.22
C GLY A 729 14.68 19.06 0.75
N ARG A 730 13.75 18.58 -0.11
CA ARG A 730 12.76 17.58 0.29
C ARG A 730 13.46 16.25 0.56
N ARG A 731 13.26 15.70 1.75
CA ARG A 731 13.93 14.47 2.20
C ARG A 731 13.04 13.24 2.10
N ARG A 732 13.67 12.13 1.75
CA ARG A 732 13.07 10.80 1.81
C ARG A 732 14.02 9.84 2.50
N ALA A 733 13.63 9.34 3.67
CA ALA A 733 14.36 8.28 4.36
C ALA A 733 14.31 6.98 3.55
N LEU A 734 15.42 6.21 3.55
CA LEU A 734 15.59 4.95 2.82
C LEU A 734 16.11 3.84 3.74
N PRO A 735 15.32 3.40 4.72
CA PRO A 735 15.71 2.31 5.62
C PRO A 735 15.94 0.99 4.87
N GLU A 736 15.37 0.82 3.68
CA GLU A 736 15.55 -0.34 2.81
C GLU A 736 17.03 -0.61 2.47
N LEU A 737 17.87 0.42 2.46
CA LEU A 737 19.29 0.28 2.14
C LEU A 737 20.09 -0.49 3.21
N ALA A 738 19.59 -0.52 4.45
CA ALA A 738 20.19 -1.27 5.55
C ALA A 738 19.69 -2.73 5.60
N SER A 739 18.74 -3.14 4.77
CA SER A 739 18.15 -4.48 4.80
C SER A 739 19.17 -5.56 4.39
N SER A 740 19.16 -6.67 5.12
CA SER A 740 19.90 -7.90 4.78
C SER A 740 19.32 -8.56 3.51
N ASN A 741 18.02 -8.35 3.22
CA ASN A 741 17.35 -8.88 2.04
C ASN A 741 17.79 -8.14 0.77
N PHE A 742 18.41 -8.89 -0.15
CA PHE A 742 18.91 -8.35 -1.41
C PHE A 742 17.83 -7.62 -2.24
N GLN A 743 16.61 -8.14 -2.31
CA GLN A 743 15.53 -7.53 -3.11
C GLN A 743 15.07 -6.20 -2.51
N VAL A 744 14.96 -6.12 -1.18
CA VAL A 744 14.61 -4.89 -0.45
C VAL A 744 15.70 -3.86 -0.63
N ARG A 745 16.96 -4.25 -0.41
CA ARG A 745 18.11 -3.35 -0.61
C ARG A 745 18.22 -2.86 -2.04
N ALA A 746 18.05 -3.73 -3.05
CA ALA A 746 18.05 -3.34 -4.45
C ALA A 746 16.89 -2.38 -4.79
N SER A 747 15.75 -2.52 -4.10
CA SER A 747 14.65 -1.55 -4.20
C SER A 747 15.05 -0.19 -3.62
N GLY A 748 15.68 -0.18 -2.43
CA GLY A 748 16.22 1.03 -1.81
C GLY A 748 17.24 1.74 -2.71
N GLU A 749 18.14 1.00 -3.35
CA GLU A 749 19.12 1.56 -4.30
C GLU A 749 18.46 2.19 -5.53
N ARG A 750 17.35 1.61 -6.05
CA ARG A 750 16.56 2.26 -7.11
C ARG A 750 15.91 3.54 -6.62
N MET A 751 15.32 3.53 -5.41
CA MET A 751 14.71 4.72 -4.82
C MET A 751 15.74 5.84 -4.59
N ALA A 752 16.97 5.48 -4.16
CA ALA A 752 18.05 6.44 -3.97
C ALA A 752 18.42 7.19 -5.25
N ARG A 753 18.41 6.53 -6.40
CA ARG A 753 18.71 7.14 -7.70
C ARG A 753 17.55 7.98 -8.22
N ASN A 754 16.31 7.50 -8.06
CA ASN A 754 15.13 8.10 -8.67
C ASN A 754 14.61 9.32 -7.91
N THR A 755 14.60 9.26 -6.57
CA THR A 755 13.95 10.27 -5.74
C THR A 755 14.50 11.67 -5.94
N PRO A 756 15.82 11.91 -6.05
CA PRO A 756 16.35 13.26 -6.30
C PRO A 756 15.86 13.85 -7.61
N ILE A 757 15.73 13.06 -8.65
CA ILE A 757 15.31 13.52 -9.99
C ILE A 757 13.80 13.72 -10.04
N GLN A 758 13.03 12.66 -9.73
CA GLN A 758 11.55 12.71 -9.76
C GLN A 758 10.98 13.69 -8.74
N GLY A 759 11.58 13.74 -7.54
CA GLY A 759 11.16 14.68 -6.51
C GLY A 759 11.46 16.12 -6.90
N THR A 760 12.62 16.40 -7.52
CA THR A 760 12.94 17.73 -8.02
C THR A 760 11.97 18.15 -9.15
N ALA A 761 11.60 17.23 -10.06
CA ALA A 761 10.60 17.52 -11.07
C ALA A 761 9.22 17.83 -10.44
N ALA A 762 8.83 17.09 -9.41
CA ALA A 762 7.61 17.36 -8.65
C ALA A 762 7.66 18.73 -7.94
N ASP A 763 8.80 19.10 -7.37
CA ASP A 763 8.97 20.40 -6.72
C ASP A 763 8.91 21.55 -7.73
N ILE A 764 9.49 21.39 -8.91
CA ILE A 764 9.43 22.37 -10.00
C ILE A 764 7.99 22.62 -10.44
N ILE A 765 7.22 21.56 -10.74
CA ILE A 765 5.84 21.72 -11.20
C ILE A 765 4.96 22.35 -10.11
N LYS A 766 5.18 22.03 -8.83
CA LYS A 766 4.48 22.64 -7.70
C LYS A 766 4.72 24.14 -7.60
N LEU A 767 5.97 24.56 -7.75
CA LEU A 767 6.29 25.99 -7.80
C LEU A 767 5.71 26.68 -9.02
N ALA A 768 5.78 26.03 -10.19
CA ALA A 768 5.15 26.55 -11.41
C ALA A 768 3.64 26.77 -11.23
N MET A 769 2.94 25.79 -10.60
CA MET A 769 1.51 25.93 -10.27
C MET A 769 1.24 27.14 -9.38
N VAL A 770 2.04 27.34 -8.35
CA VAL A 770 1.89 28.50 -7.43
C VAL A 770 2.13 29.81 -8.19
N HIS A 771 3.18 29.90 -9.02
CA HIS A 771 3.50 31.10 -9.78
C HIS A 771 2.44 31.40 -10.84
N VAL A 772 2.02 30.42 -11.62
CA VAL A 772 0.96 30.56 -12.63
C VAL A 772 -0.33 31.03 -11.97
N TRP A 773 -0.80 30.36 -10.92
CA TRP A 773 -2.03 30.73 -10.20
C TRP A 773 -1.96 32.17 -9.67
N GLN A 774 -0.84 32.55 -9.04
CA GLN A 774 -0.63 33.89 -8.50
C GLN A 774 -0.67 34.95 -9.61
N ARG A 775 0.02 34.68 -10.72
CA ARG A 775 0.14 35.61 -11.84
C ARG A 775 -1.19 35.83 -12.56
N LEU A 776 -1.98 34.76 -12.79
CA LEU A 776 -3.32 34.89 -13.36
C LEU A 776 -4.19 35.83 -12.51
N ARG A 777 -4.09 35.76 -11.21
CA ARG A 777 -4.83 36.63 -10.28
C ARG A 777 -4.29 38.07 -10.25
N ASP A 778 -2.98 38.24 -10.20
CA ASP A 778 -2.33 39.57 -10.15
C ASP A 778 -2.63 40.38 -11.42
N GLU A 779 -2.67 39.71 -12.57
CA GLU A 779 -3.06 40.28 -13.85
C GLU A 779 -4.60 40.38 -14.03
N LYS A 780 -5.36 39.89 -13.04
CA LYS A 780 -6.85 39.93 -13.00
C LYS A 780 -7.51 39.23 -14.18
N LEU A 781 -6.89 38.15 -14.66
CA LEU A 781 -7.44 37.33 -15.72
C LEU A 781 -8.61 36.48 -15.20
N GLN A 782 -9.54 36.15 -16.11
CA GLN A 782 -10.60 35.19 -15.84
C GLN A 782 -10.13 33.74 -15.98
N ALA A 783 -8.98 33.56 -16.61
CA ALA A 783 -8.33 32.25 -16.78
C ALA A 783 -8.12 31.52 -15.45
N ARG A 784 -8.29 30.20 -15.44
CA ARG A 784 -8.27 29.35 -14.24
C ARG A 784 -7.45 28.10 -14.44
N LEU A 785 -6.56 27.78 -13.50
CA LEU A 785 -5.84 26.51 -13.48
C LEU A 785 -6.81 25.40 -13.09
N LEU A 786 -6.94 24.36 -13.93
CA LEU A 786 -7.90 23.26 -13.73
C LEU A 786 -7.25 21.99 -13.25
N LEU A 787 -6.12 21.59 -13.84
CA LEU A 787 -5.54 20.28 -13.66
C LEU A 787 -4.03 20.31 -13.77
N GLN A 788 -3.39 19.46 -12.99
CA GLN A 788 -1.99 19.09 -13.14
C GLN A 788 -1.91 17.57 -13.35
N VAL A 789 -1.26 17.13 -14.41
CA VAL A 789 -1.03 15.72 -14.73
C VAL A 789 0.43 15.52 -15.10
N HIS A 790 1.16 14.70 -14.35
CA HIS A 790 2.60 14.45 -14.53
C HIS A 790 3.42 15.74 -14.55
N ASP A 791 3.81 16.21 -15.73
CA ASP A 791 4.59 17.42 -16.03
C ASP A 791 3.80 18.48 -16.83
N GLU A 792 2.50 18.35 -16.90
CA GLU A 792 1.51 19.11 -17.68
C GLU A 792 0.62 19.98 -16.77
N LEU A 793 0.35 21.21 -17.16
CA LEU A 793 -0.62 22.15 -16.55
C LEU A 793 -1.70 22.53 -17.55
N ILE A 794 -2.96 22.43 -17.14
CA ILE A 794 -4.11 22.77 -17.98
C ILE A 794 -4.85 23.96 -17.37
N VAL A 795 -4.97 25.02 -18.16
CA VAL A 795 -5.67 26.26 -17.84
C VAL A 795 -6.86 26.41 -18.76
N GLU A 796 -7.99 26.82 -18.22
CA GLU A 796 -9.18 27.22 -18.95
C GLU A 796 -9.22 28.76 -19.03
N ALA A 797 -9.45 29.30 -20.21
CA ALA A 797 -9.41 30.75 -20.44
C ALA A 797 -10.42 31.22 -21.48
N PRO A 798 -10.98 32.46 -21.34
CA PRO A 798 -11.69 33.12 -22.42
C PRO A 798 -10.81 33.29 -23.67
N GLU A 799 -11.42 33.31 -24.87
CA GLU A 799 -10.66 33.36 -26.13
C GLU A 799 -9.72 34.59 -26.23
N GLU A 800 -10.14 35.71 -25.65
CA GLU A 800 -9.34 36.94 -25.60
C GLU A 800 -8.12 36.89 -24.70
N GLU A 801 -8.06 35.97 -23.75
CA GLU A 801 -6.94 35.83 -22.81
C GLU A 801 -5.93 34.74 -23.22
N ILE A 802 -6.20 33.94 -24.27
CA ILE A 802 -5.39 32.78 -24.66
C ILE A 802 -3.92 33.13 -24.87
N ASP A 803 -3.63 34.21 -25.63
CA ASP A 803 -2.23 34.58 -25.93
C ASP A 803 -1.49 35.02 -24.66
N GLU A 804 -2.17 35.68 -23.75
CA GLU A 804 -1.63 36.06 -22.45
C GLU A 804 -1.38 34.86 -21.54
N VAL A 805 -2.35 33.91 -21.49
CA VAL A 805 -2.21 32.68 -20.73
C VAL A 805 -1.05 31.81 -21.26
N LYS A 806 -0.89 31.70 -22.59
CA LYS A 806 0.28 31.02 -23.18
C LYS A 806 1.59 31.65 -22.73
N ARG A 807 1.64 32.99 -22.72
CA ARG A 807 2.84 33.73 -22.29
C ARG A 807 3.13 33.45 -20.83
N ILE A 808 2.11 33.52 -19.96
CA ILE A 808 2.26 33.27 -18.53
C ILE A 808 2.71 31.82 -18.26
N LEU A 809 2.04 30.82 -18.85
CA LEU A 809 2.43 29.44 -18.69
C LEU A 809 3.88 29.22 -19.09
N LYS A 810 4.27 29.72 -20.27
CA LYS A 810 5.63 29.56 -20.74
C LYS A 810 6.66 30.26 -19.84
N GLU A 811 6.41 31.50 -19.46
CA GLU A 811 7.32 32.27 -18.62
C GLU A 811 7.47 31.67 -17.24
N GLU A 812 6.36 31.31 -16.55
CA GLU A 812 6.40 30.81 -15.19
C GLU A 812 6.92 29.39 -15.10
N MET A 813 6.62 28.54 -16.08
CA MET A 813 7.11 27.16 -16.09
C MET A 813 8.61 27.10 -16.50
N GLU A 814 9.02 27.85 -17.52
CA GLU A 814 10.41 27.80 -17.99
C GLU A 814 11.40 28.50 -17.06
N ASN A 815 10.97 29.55 -16.34
CA ASN A 815 11.81 30.36 -15.46
C ASN A 815 11.68 30.09 -13.98
N VAL A 816 10.93 29.08 -13.58
CA VAL A 816 10.74 28.69 -12.17
C VAL A 816 12.07 28.38 -11.47
N VAL A 817 13.05 27.89 -12.23
CA VAL A 817 14.44 27.65 -11.81
C VAL A 817 15.40 27.97 -12.94
N HIS A 818 16.65 28.33 -12.59
CA HIS A 818 17.73 28.58 -13.57
C HIS A 818 18.78 27.47 -13.44
N TYR A 819 18.71 26.47 -14.31
CA TYR A 819 19.64 25.35 -14.36
C TYR A 819 20.68 25.53 -15.50
N SER A 820 21.72 24.68 -15.53
CA SER A 820 22.72 24.65 -16.59
C SER A 820 22.14 24.28 -17.97
N VAL A 821 20.96 23.70 -17.99
CA VAL A 821 20.14 23.47 -19.19
C VAL A 821 18.79 24.14 -18.99
N PRO A 822 18.22 24.84 -19.98
CA PRO A 822 16.94 25.51 -19.82
C PRO A 822 15.80 24.47 -19.70
N LEU A 823 14.81 24.79 -18.88
CA LEU A 823 13.53 24.12 -18.98
C LEU A 823 12.77 24.67 -20.19
N THR A 824 12.09 23.83 -20.93
CA THR A 824 11.27 24.22 -22.08
C THR A 824 9.91 23.57 -22.00
N THR A 825 8.88 24.30 -22.45
CA THR A 825 7.51 23.84 -22.47
C THR A 825 6.96 23.83 -23.90
N GLU A 826 6.13 22.87 -24.20
CA GLU A 826 5.28 22.85 -25.39
C GLU A 826 3.89 23.33 -24.97
N VAL A 827 3.29 24.26 -25.72
CA VAL A 827 1.99 24.85 -25.37
C VAL A 827 1.01 24.62 -26.49
N GLY A 828 -0.06 23.89 -26.19
CA GLY A 828 -1.15 23.61 -27.10
C GLY A 828 -2.45 24.33 -26.69
N VAL A 829 -3.42 24.37 -27.59
CA VAL A 829 -4.72 25.03 -27.39
C VAL A 829 -5.80 24.22 -28.07
N GLY A 830 -6.91 23.99 -27.38
CA GLY A 830 -8.03 23.24 -27.93
C GLY A 830 -9.33 23.44 -27.16
N LYS A 831 -10.44 23.01 -27.74
CA LYS A 831 -11.73 22.99 -27.04
C LYS A 831 -11.87 21.76 -26.14
N THR A 832 -11.05 20.76 -26.36
CA THR A 832 -10.97 19.54 -25.55
C THR A 832 -9.53 19.31 -25.06
N TRP A 833 -9.37 18.54 -24.01
CA TRP A 833 -8.03 18.19 -23.53
C TRP A 833 -7.20 17.45 -24.60
N LEU A 834 -7.85 16.58 -25.41
CA LEU A 834 -7.16 15.89 -26.50
C LEU A 834 -6.63 16.82 -27.58
N GLU A 835 -7.36 17.89 -27.90
CA GLU A 835 -6.93 18.90 -28.90
C GLU A 835 -5.86 19.83 -28.37
N ALA A 836 -5.87 20.12 -27.07
CA ALA A 836 -4.92 21.02 -26.43
C ALA A 836 -3.56 20.33 -26.16
N HIS A 837 -3.52 18.99 -26.03
CA HIS A 837 -2.31 18.19 -25.74
C HIS A 837 -1.55 17.77 -27.04
#